data_ab6c742b56ef2331e8995063f15265ac
#
_entry.id   ab6c742b56ef2331e8995063f15265ac
#
_cell.length_a   1.000
_cell.length_b   1.000
_cell.length_c   1.000
_cell.angle_alpha   90.00
_cell.angle_beta   90.00
_cell.angle_gamma   90.00
#
_symmetry.space_group_name_H-M   'P 1'
#
loop_
_entity.id
_entity.type
_entity.pdbx_description
1 polymer ?
#
loop_
_entity_poly.entity_id
_entity_poly.type
_entity_poly.pdbx_seq_one_letter_code
_entity_poly.pdbx_strand_id
1 'polypeptide(L)'
;MSDTEAAAQRGGRVGAHARSLLRDLLAGLVGSVALVANIVSFAALMFPGAFAAGASTAVWAMLVGSGITGLWVAWRTSLPPIATGIDSPTGAVLVLLSASCGAAVTAAGGSAQTAVQATLLLFAAATALTGALLLALGAARWGHYMRFVPFFVIAGFLAATGWLLIAGGVRMTSGHTLDKLLAPWSDAQVAKLVCAVAVLAVLLGVRRWVSSALAMPAALLAMTVLGSLALKLAGLSGAEQGWYLPSLGSLAPWSSLDAARTNTVPLSVLVGFVPELVAVAIVALVSVVTKTATLEAARKTAGDLDCELRAHGVASLAIAPLGGIVGCMQLGSSRVFEHVGGATRLSGVFCSAILLLVGLTQLDLPGLIPLPIAAGLVLYLGWGFLIEALSWPLAQRAWLNLLLSLVIAAACVRYGYLIGVLGGVVGACLLFAVSYSRAGVVRQHLSRSQFAGNVSRAAAATRYLAEHGESIQLYWLTGHVFFGSSEGLFERVQRDLAARPPRSVSHVVLDFSLVTGVDASATLSLIKLRNHCDKQGTTLVFAAMPRDVAHALARDGLLGTKQGEPPPFDDVNAALAWCEDRVLARGGHALDDSEDPAGFESWLQAQLGPAVQAADFTAYLERRDVGGAQVLYRQGEPSDEIDLVAAGRLVVDVTDTSTGHTLRARSITTRSVVGEMGFFRRVPRSATVSSEGPATRFTLTRAAYERMRRERPDLAIAFDDFLLRMLADRINMSERMVAALTR
;
A
#
# COMPACT_ATOMS: atom_id res chain seq x y z
N MET A 1 32.95 -7.83 -46.65
CA MET A 1 33.37 -8.24 -45.30
C MET A 1 34.19 -9.51 -45.48
N SER A 2 35.50 -9.45 -45.24
CA SER A 2 36.43 -10.55 -45.48
C SER A 2 36.27 -11.62 -44.38
N ASP A 3 36.52 -12.88 -44.72
CA ASP A 3 36.50 -14.02 -43.78
C ASP A 3 37.35 -13.80 -42.51
N THR A 4 38.35 -12.93 -42.58
CA THR A 4 39.19 -12.50 -41.46
C THR A 4 38.46 -11.63 -40.45
N GLU A 5 37.54 -10.75 -40.84
CA GLU A 5 36.72 -9.94 -39.91
C GLU A 5 35.67 -10.78 -39.22
N ALA A 6 35.09 -11.76 -39.92
CA ALA A 6 34.14 -12.71 -39.35
C ALA A 6 34.80 -13.65 -38.32
N ALA A 7 36.06 -14.07 -38.58
CA ALA A 7 36.84 -14.88 -37.64
C ALA A 7 37.26 -14.09 -36.39
N ALA A 8 37.66 -12.83 -36.54
CA ALA A 8 38.00 -11.94 -35.40
C ALA A 8 36.77 -11.61 -34.52
N GLN A 9 35.60 -11.39 -35.11
CA GLN A 9 34.36 -11.20 -34.38
C GLN A 9 33.89 -12.48 -33.67
N ARG A 10 34.07 -13.66 -34.26
CA ARG A 10 33.81 -14.95 -33.60
C ARG A 10 34.77 -15.20 -32.43
N GLY A 11 36.06 -14.94 -32.60
CA GLY A 11 37.07 -15.06 -31.52
C GLY A 11 36.81 -14.10 -30.37
N GLY A 12 36.41 -12.87 -30.65
CA GLY A 12 36.03 -11.88 -29.63
C GLY A 12 34.78 -12.29 -28.86
N ARG A 13 33.76 -12.86 -29.50
CA ARG A 13 32.55 -13.38 -28.87
C ARG A 13 32.80 -14.59 -27.98
N VAL A 14 33.64 -15.54 -28.47
CA VAL A 14 34.01 -16.73 -27.66
C VAL A 14 34.82 -16.34 -26.44
N GLY A 15 35.75 -15.39 -26.54
CA GLY A 15 36.50 -14.88 -25.39
C GLY A 15 35.67 -14.08 -24.39
N ALA A 16 34.63 -13.40 -24.84
CA ALA A 16 33.68 -12.71 -23.96
C ALA A 16 32.79 -13.70 -23.21
N HIS A 17 32.29 -14.74 -23.88
CA HIS A 17 31.48 -15.81 -23.25
C HIS A 17 32.30 -16.63 -22.22
N ALA A 18 33.55 -16.98 -22.53
CA ALA A 18 34.41 -17.68 -21.60
C ALA A 18 34.70 -16.87 -20.32
N ARG A 19 34.91 -15.56 -20.47
CA ARG A 19 35.09 -14.66 -19.30
C ARG A 19 33.83 -14.50 -18.47
N SER A 20 32.64 -14.46 -19.08
CA SER A 20 31.36 -14.44 -18.36
C SER A 20 31.14 -15.75 -17.58
N LEU A 21 31.37 -16.90 -18.22
CA LEU A 21 31.28 -18.22 -17.58
C LEU A 21 32.22 -18.37 -16.39
N LEU A 22 33.46 -17.90 -16.51
CA LEU A 22 34.42 -17.95 -15.41
C LEU A 22 33.98 -17.08 -14.23
N ARG A 23 33.43 -15.90 -14.48
CA ARG A 23 32.86 -15.02 -13.44
C ARG A 23 31.67 -15.66 -12.74
N ASP A 24 30.74 -16.26 -13.48
CA ASP A 24 29.60 -16.96 -12.92
C ASP A 24 30.02 -18.17 -12.09
N LEU A 25 31.05 -18.94 -12.53
CA LEU A 25 31.62 -20.05 -11.78
C LEU A 25 32.25 -19.57 -10.46
N LEU A 26 33.08 -18.52 -10.51
CA LEU A 26 33.71 -17.93 -9.32
C LEU A 26 32.66 -17.40 -8.36
N ALA A 27 31.63 -16.72 -8.88
CA ALA A 27 30.51 -16.24 -8.07
C ALA A 27 29.78 -17.40 -7.37
N GLY A 28 29.50 -18.48 -8.11
CA GLY A 28 28.89 -19.69 -7.56
C GLY A 28 29.74 -20.35 -6.48
N LEU A 29 31.06 -20.46 -6.71
CA LEU A 29 31.99 -21.01 -5.72
C LEU A 29 32.04 -20.20 -4.43
N VAL A 30 32.15 -18.88 -4.53
CA VAL A 30 32.20 -18.01 -3.34
C VAL A 30 30.90 -18.04 -2.56
N GLY A 31 29.75 -18.00 -3.28
CA GLY A 31 28.43 -18.09 -2.64
C GLY A 31 28.18 -19.43 -1.95
N SER A 32 28.69 -20.54 -2.52
CA SER A 32 28.52 -21.86 -1.93
C SER A 32 29.26 -21.99 -0.59
N VAL A 33 30.44 -21.40 -0.42
CA VAL A 33 31.17 -21.40 0.87
C VAL A 33 30.34 -20.79 1.99
N ALA A 34 29.72 -19.64 1.75
CA ALA A 34 28.87 -19.00 2.74
C ALA A 34 27.62 -19.83 3.08
N LEU A 35 27.03 -20.50 2.08
CA LEU A 35 25.86 -21.37 2.28
C LEU A 35 26.19 -22.63 3.04
N VAL A 36 27.32 -23.28 2.75
CA VAL A 36 27.79 -24.45 3.51
C VAL A 36 28.00 -24.11 4.98
N ALA A 37 28.70 -23.01 5.28
CA ALA A 37 28.91 -22.57 6.65
C ALA A 37 27.58 -22.31 7.39
N ASN A 38 26.61 -21.69 6.73
CA ASN A 38 25.27 -21.47 7.27
C ASN A 38 24.53 -22.79 7.55
N ILE A 39 24.54 -23.71 6.58
CA ILE A 39 23.91 -25.03 6.70
C ILE A 39 24.46 -25.80 7.89
N VAL A 40 25.78 -25.88 8.05
CA VAL A 40 26.43 -26.58 9.15
C VAL A 40 26.07 -25.96 10.50
N SER A 41 26.05 -24.61 10.57
CA SER A 41 25.69 -23.90 11.79
C SER A 41 24.24 -24.17 12.21
N PHE A 42 23.29 -24.18 11.28
CA PHE A 42 21.90 -24.50 11.58
C PHE A 42 21.70 -25.97 11.98
N ALA A 43 22.37 -26.89 11.32
CA ALA A 43 22.30 -28.32 11.70
C ALA A 43 22.74 -28.55 13.15
N ALA A 44 23.84 -27.92 13.56
CA ALA A 44 24.34 -27.99 14.93
C ALA A 44 23.37 -27.38 15.96
N LEU A 45 22.64 -26.31 15.58
CA LEU A 45 21.60 -25.68 16.40
C LEU A 45 20.35 -26.59 16.52
N MET A 46 19.95 -27.24 15.43
CA MET A 46 18.77 -28.11 15.39
C MET A 46 18.95 -29.39 16.20
N PHE A 47 20.17 -29.93 16.27
CA PHE A 47 20.47 -31.20 16.91
C PHE A 47 21.59 -31.08 17.96
N PRO A 48 21.35 -30.41 19.10
CA PRO A 48 22.37 -30.25 20.15
C PRO A 48 22.47 -31.48 21.09
N GLY A 49 23.64 -31.71 21.67
CA GLY A 49 23.84 -32.66 22.76
C GLY A 49 23.49 -34.11 22.39
N ALA A 50 22.54 -34.71 23.10
CA ALA A 50 22.14 -36.12 22.90
C ALA A 50 21.56 -36.40 21.50
N PHE A 51 21.10 -35.36 20.78
CA PHE A 51 20.54 -35.48 19.44
C PHE A 51 21.57 -35.25 18.32
N ALA A 52 22.85 -35.06 18.65
CA ALA A 52 23.91 -34.71 17.70
C ALA A 52 24.02 -35.70 16.50
N ALA A 53 23.63 -36.95 16.67
CA ALA A 53 23.58 -37.93 15.58
C ALA A 53 22.65 -37.51 14.42
N GLY A 54 21.63 -36.70 14.67
CA GLY A 54 20.74 -36.17 13.65
C GLY A 54 21.36 -35.05 12.79
N ALA A 55 22.44 -34.42 13.27
CA ALA A 55 23.03 -33.28 12.59
C ALA A 55 23.69 -33.68 11.24
N SER A 56 24.26 -34.88 11.10
CA SER A 56 24.84 -35.40 9.84
C SER A 56 23.76 -35.51 8.76
N THR A 57 22.63 -36.11 9.13
CA THR A 57 21.47 -36.26 8.25
C THR A 57 20.87 -34.90 7.88
N ALA A 58 20.78 -33.97 8.84
CA ALA A 58 20.28 -32.60 8.57
C ALA A 58 21.23 -31.84 7.64
N VAL A 59 22.53 -31.92 7.81
CA VAL A 59 23.52 -31.31 6.88
C VAL A 59 23.33 -31.88 5.47
N TRP A 60 23.25 -33.21 5.35
CA TRP A 60 23.00 -33.83 4.06
C TRP A 60 21.71 -33.35 3.42
N ALA A 61 20.60 -33.38 4.15
CA ALA A 61 19.28 -32.98 3.70
C ALA A 61 19.26 -31.50 3.27
N MET A 62 19.93 -30.62 4.01
CA MET A 62 20.04 -29.20 3.66
C MET A 62 20.94 -28.95 2.45
N LEU A 63 22.06 -29.64 2.33
CA LEU A 63 22.97 -29.53 1.15
C LEU A 63 22.28 -30.00 -0.10
N VAL A 64 21.74 -31.22 -0.09
CA VAL A 64 21.03 -31.81 -1.24
C VAL A 64 19.75 -31.00 -1.54
N GLY A 65 18.97 -30.65 -0.53
CA GLY A 65 17.76 -29.86 -0.66
C GLY A 65 18.04 -28.46 -1.25
N SER A 66 19.05 -27.74 -0.70
CA SER A 66 19.44 -26.43 -1.23
C SER A 66 19.99 -26.51 -2.65
N GLY A 67 20.73 -27.58 -2.96
CA GLY A 67 21.26 -27.81 -4.31
C GLY A 67 20.15 -28.05 -5.33
N ILE A 68 19.21 -28.95 -5.05
CA ILE A 68 18.06 -29.22 -5.97
C ILE A 68 17.16 -27.99 -6.09
N THR A 69 16.79 -27.38 -4.96
CA THR A 69 15.98 -26.15 -4.94
C THR A 69 16.66 -25.05 -5.73
N GLY A 70 17.97 -24.88 -5.52
CA GLY A 70 18.75 -23.84 -6.17
C GLY A 70 18.87 -24.01 -7.67
N LEU A 71 19.08 -25.22 -8.16
CA LEU A 71 19.08 -25.49 -9.59
C LEU A 71 17.74 -25.11 -10.24
N TRP A 72 16.64 -25.54 -9.64
CA TRP A 72 15.30 -25.23 -10.16
C TRP A 72 14.98 -23.74 -10.08
N VAL A 73 15.21 -23.11 -8.93
CA VAL A 73 14.91 -21.69 -8.73
C VAL A 73 15.80 -20.82 -9.61
N ALA A 74 17.12 -21.09 -9.70
CA ALA A 74 18.01 -20.35 -10.58
C ALA A 74 17.56 -20.38 -12.05
N TRP A 75 16.97 -21.52 -12.48
CA TRP A 75 16.44 -21.66 -13.83
C TRP A 75 15.12 -20.90 -14.03
N ARG A 76 14.22 -20.92 -13.06
CA ARG A 76 12.84 -20.40 -13.17
C ARG A 76 12.66 -18.98 -12.67
N THR A 77 13.59 -18.44 -11.88
CA THR A 77 13.47 -17.11 -11.27
C THR A 77 13.25 -16.00 -12.30
N SER A 78 12.45 -15.01 -11.89
CA SER A 78 12.27 -13.74 -12.61
C SER A 78 13.38 -12.72 -12.32
N LEU A 79 14.22 -12.97 -11.29
CA LEU A 79 15.25 -12.05 -10.76
C LEU A 79 16.66 -12.68 -10.74
N PRO A 80 17.24 -13.14 -11.85
CA PRO A 80 18.59 -13.67 -11.84
C PRO A 80 19.65 -12.56 -11.61
N PRO A 81 20.84 -12.87 -11.01
CA PRO A 81 21.25 -14.16 -10.43
C PRO A 81 20.73 -14.35 -9.00
N ILE A 82 20.30 -15.57 -8.63
CA ILE A 82 19.79 -15.89 -7.28
C ILE A 82 20.56 -17.08 -6.71
N ALA A 83 20.95 -16.96 -5.44
CA ALA A 83 21.38 -18.06 -4.58
C ALA A 83 20.20 -18.54 -3.73
N THR A 84 20.08 -19.85 -3.52
CA THR A 84 19.10 -20.45 -2.62
C THR A 84 19.78 -21.32 -1.59
N GLY A 85 19.23 -21.36 -0.40
CA GLY A 85 19.73 -22.14 0.72
C GLY A 85 18.75 -22.13 1.88
N ILE A 86 19.17 -22.68 3.03
CA ILE A 86 18.35 -22.62 4.23
C ILE A 86 18.08 -21.15 4.58
N ASP A 87 16.79 -20.83 4.73
CA ASP A 87 16.36 -19.49 5.12
C ASP A 87 16.55 -19.30 6.62
N SER A 88 17.27 -18.26 7.02
CA SER A 88 17.60 -18.06 8.43
C SER A 88 16.36 -17.85 9.32
N PRO A 89 15.33 -17.06 8.93
CA PRO A 89 14.07 -17.01 9.67
C PRO A 89 13.39 -18.38 9.80
N THR A 90 13.25 -19.09 8.70
CA THR A 90 12.64 -20.43 8.68
C THR A 90 13.48 -21.43 9.47
N GLY A 91 14.81 -21.34 9.34
CA GLY A 91 15.75 -22.15 10.12
C GLY A 91 15.60 -21.96 11.62
N ALA A 92 15.39 -20.73 12.09
CA ALA A 92 15.18 -20.47 13.52
C ALA A 92 13.88 -21.13 14.04
N VAL A 93 12.81 -21.14 13.24
CA VAL A 93 11.56 -21.83 13.62
C VAL A 93 11.78 -23.36 13.65
N LEU A 94 12.54 -23.89 12.71
CA LEU A 94 12.88 -25.31 12.68
C LEU A 94 13.76 -25.71 13.86
N VAL A 95 14.64 -24.83 14.35
CA VAL A 95 15.41 -25.06 15.60
C VAL A 95 14.45 -25.22 16.80
N LEU A 96 13.43 -24.35 16.90
CA LEU A 96 12.42 -24.45 17.95
C LEU A 96 11.59 -25.74 17.82
N LEU A 97 11.15 -26.06 16.60
CA LEU A 97 10.41 -27.27 16.30
C LEU A 97 11.21 -28.53 16.71
N SER A 98 12.51 -28.55 16.40
CA SER A 98 13.41 -29.63 16.80
C SER A 98 13.50 -29.75 18.33
N ALA A 99 13.69 -28.65 19.04
CA ALA A 99 13.77 -28.63 20.49
C ALA A 99 12.46 -29.11 21.16
N SER A 100 11.31 -28.64 20.67
CA SER A 100 10.00 -29.03 21.18
C SER A 100 9.68 -30.50 20.89
N CYS A 101 9.99 -30.99 19.69
CA CYS A 101 9.80 -32.39 19.32
C CYS A 101 10.70 -33.32 20.16
N GLY A 102 11.98 -32.96 20.30
CA GLY A 102 12.91 -33.69 21.13
C GLY A 102 12.44 -33.82 22.59
N ALA A 103 11.96 -32.73 23.19
CA ALA A 103 11.40 -32.70 24.52
C ALA A 103 10.13 -33.57 24.65
N ALA A 104 9.21 -33.48 23.69
CA ALA A 104 7.96 -34.24 23.68
C ALA A 104 8.20 -35.75 23.56
N VAL A 105 9.10 -36.16 22.66
CA VAL A 105 9.44 -37.60 22.48
C VAL A 105 10.14 -38.15 23.68
N THR A 106 11.07 -37.42 24.28
CA THR A 106 11.76 -37.87 25.52
C THR A 106 10.82 -37.95 26.72
N ALA A 107 9.90 -36.98 26.85
CA ALA A 107 8.86 -37.04 27.89
C ALA A 107 7.91 -38.23 27.74
N ALA A 108 7.66 -38.65 26.48
CA ALA A 108 6.89 -39.87 26.19
C ALA A 108 7.70 -41.20 26.34
N GLY A 109 8.94 -41.11 26.82
CA GLY A 109 9.81 -42.29 27.01
C GLY A 109 10.51 -42.79 25.75
N GLY A 110 10.49 -42.01 24.66
CA GLY A 110 11.17 -42.33 23.40
C GLY A 110 12.70 -42.19 23.50
N SER A 111 13.41 -42.90 22.64
CA SER A 111 14.87 -42.82 22.54
C SER A 111 15.30 -41.53 21.82
N ALA A 112 16.57 -41.14 21.99
CA ALA A 112 17.16 -40.03 21.23
C ALA A 112 17.08 -40.26 19.70
N GLN A 113 17.23 -41.50 19.26
CA GLN A 113 17.11 -41.86 17.85
C GLN A 113 15.67 -41.66 17.31
N THR A 114 14.66 -42.05 18.10
CA THR A 114 13.25 -41.80 17.77
C THR A 114 12.95 -40.31 17.69
N ALA A 115 13.52 -39.52 18.61
CA ALA A 115 13.37 -38.06 18.58
C ALA A 115 13.99 -37.41 17.32
N VAL A 116 15.17 -37.88 16.92
CA VAL A 116 15.83 -37.44 15.67
C VAL A 116 14.96 -37.77 14.45
N GLN A 117 14.47 -39.02 14.36
CA GLN A 117 13.61 -39.43 13.23
C GLN A 117 12.29 -38.63 13.19
N ALA A 118 11.65 -38.41 14.34
CA ALA A 118 10.44 -37.59 14.45
C ALA A 118 10.69 -36.16 13.95
N THR A 119 11.79 -35.55 14.38
CA THR A 119 12.18 -34.20 13.98
C THR A 119 12.41 -34.10 12.47
N LEU A 120 13.12 -35.05 11.88
CA LEU A 120 13.37 -35.09 10.43
C LEU A 120 12.07 -35.29 9.63
N LEU A 121 11.15 -36.13 10.12
CA LEU A 121 9.81 -36.25 9.49
C LEU A 121 9.01 -34.96 9.57
N LEU A 122 9.05 -34.27 10.71
CA LEU A 122 8.40 -32.94 10.84
C LEU A 122 9.02 -31.91 9.90
N PHE A 123 10.34 -31.94 9.70
CA PHE A 123 11.00 -31.07 8.72
C PHE A 123 10.53 -31.34 7.29
N ALA A 124 10.44 -32.62 6.91
CA ALA A 124 9.91 -33.02 5.61
C ALA A 124 8.44 -32.62 5.44
N ALA A 125 7.61 -32.82 6.48
CA ALA A 125 6.20 -32.38 6.47
C ALA A 125 6.07 -30.85 6.37
N ALA A 126 6.89 -30.09 7.11
CA ALA A 126 6.94 -28.62 7.02
C ALA A 126 7.32 -28.15 5.60
N THR A 127 8.28 -28.85 4.99
CA THR A 127 8.73 -28.56 3.63
C THR A 127 7.65 -28.86 2.60
N ALA A 128 6.94 -29.99 2.75
CA ALA A 128 5.79 -30.32 1.87
C ALA A 128 4.65 -29.32 2.03
N LEU A 129 4.28 -28.97 3.26
CA LEU A 129 3.22 -28.00 3.54
C LEU A 129 3.59 -26.62 2.98
N THR A 130 4.82 -26.18 3.20
CA THR A 130 5.33 -24.91 2.63
C THR A 130 5.27 -24.95 1.11
N GLY A 131 5.73 -26.03 0.49
CA GLY A 131 5.69 -26.19 -0.95
C GLY A 131 4.27 -26.13 -1.52
N ALA A 132 3.33 -26.81 -0.87
CA ALA A 132 1.92 -26.78 -1.26
C ALA A 132 1.32 -25.38 -1.12
N LEU A 133 1.58 -24.66 -0.02
CA LEU A 133 1.10 -23.30 0.21
C LEU A 133 1.64 -22.32 -0.84
N LEU A 134 2.97 -22.31 -1.04
CA LEU A 134 3.60 -21.41 -2.01
C LEU A 134 3.11 -21.68 -3.43
N LEU A 135 2.99 -22.96 -3.82
CA LEU A 135 2.50 -23.34 -5.13
C LEU A 135 1.03 -22.93 -5.33
N ALA A 136 0.18 -23.17 -4.33
CA ALA A 136 -1.24 -22.80 -4.38
C ALA A 136 -1.41 -21.27 -4.54
N LEU A 137 -0.71 -20.46 -3.73
CA LEU A 137 -0.77 -19.00 -3.80
C LEU A 137 -0.24 -18.47 -5.14
N GLY A 138 0.89 -19.00 -5.62
CA GLY A 138 1.47 -18.59 -6.89
C GLY A 138 0.62 -19.04 -8.10
N ALA A 139 -0.05 -20.21 -8.03
CA ALA A 139 -0.97 -20.68 -9.07
C ALA A 139 -2.27 -19.85 -9.09
N ALA A 140 -2.79 -19.47 -7.92
CA ALA A 140 -3.95 -18.59 -7.77
C ALA A 140 -3.65 -17.13 -8.14
N ARG A 141 -2.39 -16.75 -8.40
CA ARG A 141 -1.94 -15.38 -8.67
C ARG A 141 -2.26 -14.41 -7.53
N TRP A 142 -2.13 -14.87 -6.30
CA TRP A 142 -2.41 -14.08 -5.10
C TRP A 142 -1.18 -13.34 -4.56
N GLY A 143 -0.06 -13.37 -5.27
CA GLY A 143 1.18 -12.68 -4.86
C GLY A 143 0.99 -11.19 -4.61
N HIS A 144 0.16 -10.50 -5.40
CA HIS A 144 -0.09 -9.08 -5.22
C HIS A 144 -0.78 -8.76 -3.86
N TYR A 145 -1.61 -9.66 -3.32
CA TYR A 145 -2.23 -9.48 -2.00
C TYR A 145 -1.22 -9.60 -0.85
N MET A 146 -0.13 -10.33 -1.06
CA MET A 146 0.90 -10.53 -0.04
C MET A 146 1.72 -9.26 0.24
N ARG A 147 1.68 -8.26 -0.64
CA ARG A 147 2.34 -6.95 -0.46
C ARG A 147 1.67 -6.07 0.61
N PHE A 148 0.49 -6.46 1.10
CA PHE A 148 -0.25 -5.71 2.13
C PHE A 148 0.17 -6.04 3.57
N VAL A 149 1.14 -6.94 3.79
CA VAL A 149 1.63 -7.23 5.14
C VAL A 149 2.36 -5.99 5.70
N PRO A 150 1.90 -5.40 6.81
CA PRO A 150 2.51 -4.20 7.36
C PRO A 150 3.94 -4.42 7.81
N PHE A 151 4.79 -3.40 7.62
CA PHE A 151 6.21 -3.47 7.94
C PHE A 151 6.49 -3.87 9.39
N PHE A 152 5.73 -3.38 10.36
CA PHE A 152 5.97 -3.70 11.79
C PHE A 152 5.70 -5.17 12.15
N VAL A 153 4.87 -5.89 11.37
CA VAL A 153 4.69 -7.33 11.53
C VAL A 153 5.95 -8.07 11.08
N ILE A 154 6.50 -7.68 9.94
CA ILE A 154 7.75 -8.23 9.41
C ILE A 154 8.91 -7.90 10.35
N ALA A 155 9.00 -6.66 10.82
CA ALA A 155 10.03 -6.23 11.74
C ALA A 155 9.95 -6.97 13.09
N GLY A 156 8.75 -7.15 13.64
CA GLY A 156 8.55 -7.93 14.87
C GLY A 156 8.99 -9.39 14.72
N PHE A 157 8.64 -9.99 13.60
CA PHE A 157 9.09 -11.34 13.25
C PHE A 157 10.63 -11.43 13.12
N LEU A 158 11.27 -10.49 12.42
CA LEU A 158 12.73 -10.44 12.27
C LEU A 158 13.41 -10.22 13.62
N ALA A 159 12.87 -9.35 14.46
CA ALA A 159 13.40 -9.11 15.82
C ALA A 159 13.33 -10.37 16.69
N ALA A 160 12.21 -11.12 16.65
CA ALA A 160 12.07 -12.40 17.33
C ALA A 160 13.10 -13.41 16.84
N THR A 161 13.26 -13.52 15.52
CA THR A 161 14.25 -14.39 14.88
C THR A 161 15.66 -14.03 15.32
N GLY A 162 16.01 -12.74 15.30
CA GLY A 162 17.30 -12.24 15.74
C GLY A 162 17.59 -12.58 17.19
N TRP A 163 16.62 -12.37 18.06
CA TRP A 163 16.72 -12.74 19.49
C TRP A 163 16.96 -14.23 19.69
N LEU A 164 16.19 -15.08 19.01
CA LEU A 164 16.30 -16.54 19.15
C LEU A 164 17.63 -17.08 18.60
N LEU A 165 18.16 -16.48 17.53
CA LEU A 165 19.50 -16.84 17.04
C LEU A 165 20.58 -16.44 18.03
N ILE A 166 20.50 -15.26 18.65
CA ILE A 166 21.44 -14.85 19.70
C ILE A 166 21.34 -15.81 20.88
N ALA A 167 20.14 -16.13 21.35
CA ALA A 167 19.92 -17.12 22.41
C ALA A 167 20.50 -18.50 22.05
N GLY A 168 20.30 -18.91 20.78
CA GLY A 168 20.87 -20.18 20.25
C GLY A 168 22.40 -20.17 20.22
N GLY A 169 23.03 -19.08 19.77
CA GLY A 169 24.49 -18.94 19.76
C GLY A 169 25.10 -18.95 21.15
N VAL A 170 24.46 -18.29 22.12
CA VAL A 170 24.86 -18.37 23.54
C VAL A 170 24.72 -19.81 24.07
N ARG A 171 23.59 -20.45 23.83
CA ARG A 171 23.35 -21.87 24.26
C ARG A 171 24.36 -22.84 23.64
N MET A 172 24.76 -22.60 22.39
CA MET A 172 25.73 -23.41 21.67
C MET A 172 27.11 -23.43 22.34
N THR A 173 27.52 -22.29 22.92
CA THR A 173 28.83 -22.16 23.63
C THR A 173 28.77 -22.52 25.10
N SER A 174 27.68 -22.19 25.79
CA SER A 174 27.54 -22.36 27.24
C SER A 174 26.79 -23.64 27.65
N GLY A 175 26.00 -24.23 26.76
CA GLY A 175 25.05 -25.29 27.09
C GLY A 175 23.85 -24.84 27.92
N HIS A 176 23.81 -23.56 28.35
CA HIS A 176 22.73 -22.97 29.14
C HIS A 176 21.76 -22.16 28.30
N THR A 177 20.50 -22.14 28.69
CA THR A 177 19.48 -21.26 28.17
C THR A 177 19.61 -19.85 28.79
N LEU A 178 19.08 -18.83 28.15
CA LEU A 178 19.22 -17.43 28.61
C LEU A 178 18.60 -17.17 29.99
N ASP A 179 17.62 -17.95 30.41
CA ASP A 179 17.03 -17.92 31.76
C ASP A 179 18.01 -18.44 32.86
N LYS A 180 19.02 -19.22 32.48
CA LYS A 180 20.07 -19.73 33.35
C LYS A 180 21.41 -19.00 33.20
N LEU A 181 21.42 -17.79 32.67
CA LEU A 181 22.65 -16.98 32.52
C LEU A 181 23.35 -16.69 33.86
N LEU A 182 22.61 -16.68 34.96
CA LEU A 182 23.15 -16.45 36.30
C LEU A 182 23.67 -17.76 36.97
N ALA A 183 23.54 -18.92 36.32
CA ALA A 183 24.13 -20.15 36.79
C ALA A 183 25.66 -20.08 36.73
N PRO A 184 26.41 -20.79 37.59
CA PRO A 184 27.87 -20.80 37.54
C PRO A 184 28.35 -21.42 36.22
N TRP A 185 29.21 -20.69 35.53
CA TRP A 185 29.80 -21.09 34.25
C TRP A 185 31.19 -21.63 34.48
N SER A 186 31.55 -22.67 33.75
CA SER A 186 32.94 -23.13 33.74
C SER A 186 33.81 -22.19 32.93
N ASP A 187 35.10 -22.10 33.26
CA ASP A 187 36.08 -21.28 32.53
C ASP A 187 36.10 -21.60 31.03
N ALA A 188 35.94 -22.86 30.68
CA ALA A 188 35.87 -23.30 29.28
C ALA A 188 34.62 -22.78 28.55
N GLN A 189 33.45 -22.69 29.21
CA GLN A 189 32.23 -22.14 28.63
C GLN A 189 32.36 -20.63 28.41
N VAL A 190 32.89 -19.92 29.39
CA VAL A 190 33.18 -18.48 29.27
C VAL A 190 34.17 -18.23 28.14
N ALA A 191 35.26 -19.00 28.06
CA ALA A 191 36.25 -18.86 27.00
C ALA A 191 35.63 -19.09 25.59
N LYS A 192 34.78 -20.10 25.43
CA LYS A 192 34.07 -20.39 24.16
C LYS A 192 33.15 -19.20 23.76
N LEU A 193 32.41 -18.63 24.72
CA LEU A 193 31.53 -17.50 24.46
C LEU A 193 32.34 -16.24 24.10
N VAL A 194 33.42 -15.96 24.83
CA VAL A 194 34.31 -14.82 24.52
C VAL A 194 34.87 -14.94 23.10
N CYS A 195 35.34 -16.13 22.73
CA CYS A 195 35.79 -16.38 21.36
C CYS A 195 34.67 -16.18 20.32
N ALA A 196 33.44 -16.64 20.61
CA ALA A 196 32.30 -16.42 19.69
C ALA A 196 31.94 -14.92 19.54
N VAL A 197 31.99 -14.17 20.65
CA VAL A 197 31.78 -12.71 20.62
C VAL A 197 32.93 -12.01 19.87
N ALA A 198 34.16 -12.49 20.00
CA ALA A 198 35.30 -11.98 19.22
C ALA A 198 35.09 -12.21 17.71
N VAL A 199 34.61 -13.41 17.33
CA VAL A 199 34.23 -13.72 15.93
C VAL A 199 33.12 -12.75 15.45
N LEU A 200 32.07 -12.54 16.25
CA LEU A 200 31.03 -11.54 15.94
C LEU A 200 31.65 -10.16 15.69
N ALA A 201 32.54 -9.70 16.58
CA ALA A 201 33.18 -8.38 16.45
C ALA A 201 34.04 -8.29 15.18
N VAL A 202 34.79 -9.34 14.85
CA VAL A 202 35.56 -9.40 13.60
C VAL A 202 34.65 -9.33 12.38
N LEU A 203 33.56 -10.09 12.34
CA LEU A 203 32.61 -10.08 11.22
C LEU A 203 31.90 -8.72 11.05
N LEU A 204 31.55 -8.07 12.17
CA LEU A 204 31.03 -6.69 12.14
C LEU A 204 32.07 -5.69 11.65
N GLY A 205 33.33 -5.83 12.07
CA GLY A 205 34.45 -5.03 11.59
C GLY A 205 34.69 -5.21 10.09
N VAL A 206 34.75 -6.45 9.62
CA VAL A 206 34.90 -6.75 8.19
C VAL A 206 33.77 -6.12 7.38
N ARG A 207 32.53 -6.25 7.83
CA ARG A 207 31.37 -5.61 7.18
C ARG A 207 31.48 -4.08 7.15
N ARG A 208 32.07 -3.47 8.18
CA ARG A 208 32.15 -2.00 8.33
C ARG A 208 33.28 -1.38 7.52
N TRP A 209 34.43 -2.05 7.44
CA TRP A 209 35.66 -1.47 6.88
C TRP A 209 36.07 -2.05 5.53
N VAL A 210 35.57 -3.24 5.17
CA VAL A 210 35.93 -3.87 3.90
C VAL A 210 34.70 -3.93 2.98
N SER A 211 34.74 -3.16 1.91
CA SER A 211 33.62 -3.09 0.94
C SER A 211 33.58 -4.26 -0.03
N SER A 212 34.58 -5.16 -0.02
CA SER A 212 34.63 -6.32 -0.91
C SER A 212 33.62 -7.39 -0.50
N ALA A 213 32.88 -7.90 -1.45
CA ALA A 213 31.94 -9.00 -1.21
C ALA A 213 32.62 -10.32 -0.81
N LEU A 214 33.89 -10.48 -1.22
CA LEU A 214 34.69 -11.64 -0.86
C LEU A 214 35.19 -11.58 0.61
N ALA A 215 35.11 -10.43 1.24
CA ALA A 215 35.67 -10.22 2.59
C ALA A 215 35.02 -11.14 3.63
N MET A 216 33.69 -11.32 3.59
CA MET A 216 32.99 -12.16 4.58
C MET A 216 33.32 -13.65 4.43
N PRO A 217 33.20 -14.28 3.24
CA PRO A 217 33.62 -15.65 3.03
C PRO A 217 35.12 -15.89 3.35
N ALA A 218 35.99 -14.96 2.92
CA ALA A 218 37.42 -15.05 3.18
C ALA A 218 37.73 -14.94 4.68
N ALA A 219 37.07 -14.05 5.41
CA ALA A 219 37.22 -13.91 6.85
C ALA A 219 36.77 -15.17 7.60
N LEU A 220 35.64 -15.77 7.21
CA LEU A 220 35.16 -17.01 7.80
C LEU A 220 36.14 -18.16 7.55
N LEU A 221 36.63 -18.30 6.35
CA LEU A 221 37.63 -19.31 5.99
C LEU A 221 38.93 -19.10 6.77
N ALA A 222 39.44 -17.85 6.80
CA ALA A 222 40.66 -17.50 7.55
C ALA A 222 40.50 -17.78 9.03
N MET A 223 39.39 -17.37 9.65
CA MET A 223 39.10 -17.64 11.06
C MET A 223 38.99 -19.14 11.35
N THR A 224 38.40 -19.93 10.44
CA THR A 224 38.34 -21.36 10.58
C THR A 224 39.73 -22.01 10.57
N VAL A 225 40.59 -21.63 9.61
CA VAL A 225 41.95 -22.16 9.51
C VAL A 225 42.79 -21.69 10.68
N LEU A 226 42.81 -20.39 10.99
CA LEU A 226 43.60 -19.82 12.10
C LEU A 226 43.09 -20.32 13.48
N GLY A 227 41.78 -20.38 13.65
CA GLY A 227 41.17 -20.93 14.87
C GLY A 227 41.48 -22.40 15.10
N SER A 228 41.44 -23.21 14.04
CA SER A 228 41.82 -24.62 14.12
C SER A 228 43.31 -24.79 14.43
N LEU A 229 44.18 -23.92 13.82
CA LEU A 229 45.60 -23.95 14.13
C LEU A 229 45.87 -23.52 15.58
N ALA A 230 45.22 -22.47 16.07
CA ALA A 230 45.34 -22.02 17.45
C ALA A 230 44.89 -23.06 18.45
N LEU A 231 43.78 -23.76 18.21
CA LEU A 231 43.27 -24.85 19.04
C LEU A 231 44.25 -26.05 19.05
N LYS A 232 44.84 -26.39 17.91
CA LYS A 232 45.87 -27.43 17.83
C LYS A 232 47.10 -27.08 18.64
N LEU A 233 47.61 -25.83 18.50
CA LEU A 233 48.77 -25.34 19.26
C LEU A 233 48.50 -25.30 20.76
N ALA A 234 47.27 -24.96 21.17
CA ALA A 234 46.84 -24.96 22.57
C ALA A 234 46.58 -26.38 23.16
N GLY A 235 46.72 -27.43 22.35
CA GLY A 235 46.42 -28.79 22.79
C GLY A 235 44.94 -29.07 23.01
N LEU A 236 44.06 -28.22 22.50
CA LEU A 236 42.59 -28.25 22.68
C LEU A 236 41.87 -28.95 21.50
N SER A 237 42.58 -29.71 20.69
CA SER A 237 42.04 -30.35 19.49
C SER A 237 41.35 -31.70 19.75
N GLY A 238 41.31 -32.18 21.00
CA GLY A 238 40.63 -33.43 21.36
C GLY A 238 39.13 -33.35 21.25
N ALA A 239 38.47 -34.35 20.69
CA ALA A 239 37.02 -34.39 20.53
C ALA A 239 36.25 -34.28 21.87
N GLU A 240 36.85 -34.79 22.95
CA GLU A 240 36.29 -34.75 24.31
C GLU A 240 36.24 -33.36 24.93
N GLN A 241 37.04 -32.39 24.42
CA GLN A 241 37.11 -31.03 24.95
C GLN A 241 36.00 -30.10 24.40
N GLY A 242 35.28 -30.55 23.39
CA GLY A 242 34.10 -29.83 22.82
C GLY A 242 34.41 -28.46 22.25
N TRP A 243 35.62 -28.20 21.70
CA TRP A 243 36.01 -26.99 21.01
C TRP A 243 35.71 -27.00 19.52
N TYR A 244 35.43 -28.15 18.96
CA TYR A 244 34.95 -28.32 17.59
C TYR A 244 33.47 -28.70 17.58
N LEU A 245 32.82 -28.44 16.47
CA LEU A 245 31.54 -29.09 16.24
C LEU A 245 31.72 -30.61 16.26
N PRO A 246 30.73 -31.35 16.76
CA PRO A 246 30.86 -32.81 16.78
C PRO A 246 31.12 -33.31 15.36
N SER A 247 32.13 -34.20 15.24
CA SER A 247 32.35 -34.94 13.99
C SER A 247 31.10 -35.73 13.69
N LEU A 248 30.54 -35.53 12.50
CA LEU A 248 29.32 -36.21 12.10
C LEU A 248 29.57 -37.52 11.40
N GLY A 249 30.87 -37.89 11.23
CA GLY A 249 31.26 -39.03 10.43
C GLY A 249 30.86 -38.84 8.95
N SER A 250 30.44 -39.91 8.30
CA SER A 250 29.86 -39.78 6.96
C SER A 250 28.49 -39.15 7.00
N LEU A 251 28.23 -38.24 6.07
CA LEU A 251 26.88 -37.66 5.87
C LEU A 251 25.89 -38.80 5.56
N ALA A 252 24.85 -38.95 6.38
CA ALA A 252 23.89 -40.03 6.24
C ALA A 252 22.73 -39.65 5.32
N PRO A 253 22.60 -40.23 4.13
CA PRO A 253 21.42 -40.07 3.31
C PRO A 253 20.15 -40.50 4.05
N TRP A 254 19.07 -39.77 3.90
CA TRP A 254 17.81 -40.04 4.55
C TRP A 254 16.63 -39.73 3.62
N SER A 255 15.58 -40.56 3.76
CA SER A 255 14.33 -40.36 2.99
C SER A 255 13.15 -40.36 3.95
N SER A 256 12.31 -39.35 3.79
CA SER A 256 11.07 -39.28 4.58
C SER A 256 10.10 -40.41 4.22
N LEU A 257 10.14 -40.91 2.99
CA LEU A 257 9.29 -42.02 2.54
C LEU A 257 9.66 -43.30 3.22
N ASP A 258 10.95 -43.59 3.38
CA ASP A 258 11.41 -44.80 4.08
C ASP A 258 11.15 -44.71 5.58
N ALA A 259 11.38 -43.55 6.17
CA ALA A 259 11.07 -43.31 7.58
C ALA A 259 9.57 -43.40 7.88
N ALA A 260 8.71 -42.94 7.00
CA ALA A 260 7.25 -43.09 7.12
C ALA A 260 6.79 -44.54 7.00
N ARG A 261 7.44 -45.35 6.15
CA ARG A 261 7.14 -46.80 6.02
C ARG A 261 7.49 -47.60 7.26
N THR A 262 8.54 -47.22 7.97
CA THR A 262 8.97 -47.95 9.18
C THR A 262 8.07 -47.69 10.40
N ASN A 263 7.16 -46.73 10.31
CA ASN A 263 6.16 -46.35 11.35
C ASN A 263 6.75 -46.24 12.77
N THR A 264 8.00 -45.78 12.86
CA THR A 264 8.75 -45.67 14.13
C THR A 264 8.27 -44.51 15.00
N VAL A 265 7.51 -43.58 14.45
CA VAL A 265 7.00 -42.39 15.16
C VAL A 265 5.49 -42.42 15.20
N PRO A 266 4.85 -42.36 16.38
CA PRO A 266 3.39 -42.30 16.50
C PRO A 266 2.81 -41.08 15.78
N LEU A 267 1.77 -41.29 14.97
CA LEU A 267 1.09 -40.22 14.23
C LEU A 267 0.53 -39.14 15.17
N SER A 268 0.11 -39.52 16.38
CA SER A 268 -0.38 -38.59 17.40
C SER A 268 0.65 -37.53 17.79
N VAL A 269 1.94 -37.90 17.80
CA VAL A 269 3.03 -36.93 18.06
C VAL A 269 3.15 -35.94 16.92
N LEU A 270 3.07 -36.40 15.67
CA LEU A 270 3.16 -35.52 14.49
C LEU A 270 1.99 -34.55 14.39
N VAL A 271 0.78 -34.99 14.70
CA VAL A 271 -0.42 -34.18 14.68
C VAL A 271 -0.37 -33.04 15.72
N GLY A 272 0.27 -33.27 16.86
CA GLY A 272 0.46 -32.25 17.88
C GLY A 272 1.28 -31.04 17.44
N PHE A 273 2.09 -31.19 16.37
CA PHE A 273 2.96 -30.13 15.85
C PHE A 273 2.40 -29.40 14.60
N VAL A 274 1.14 -29.65 14.24
CA VAL A 274 0.50 -28.95 13.08
C VAL A 274 0.60 -27.43 13.18
N PRO A 275 0.39 -26.78 14.34
CA PRO A 275 0.56 -25.31 14.45
C PRO A 275 1.97 -24.84 14.09
N GLU A 276 3.01 -25.58 14.49
CA GLU A 276 4.40 -25.27 14.20
C GLU A 276 4.73 -25.49 12.71
N LEU A 277 4.16 -26.52 12.08
CA LEU A 277 4.30 -26.75 10.64
C LEU A 277 3.68 -25.61 9.83
N VAL A 278 2.50 -25.14 10.24
CA VAL A 278 1.85 -23.96 9.63
C VAL A 278 2.68 -22.72 9.86
N ALA A 279 3.26 -22.55 11.05
CA ALA A 279 4.16 -21.41 11.33
C ALA A 279 5.37 -21.41 10.39
N VAL A 280 6.03 -22.56 10.16
CA VAL A 280 7.15 -22.69 9.20
C VAL A 280 6.70 -22.25 7.81
N ALA A 281 5.53 -22.70 7.34
CA ALA A 281 5.01 -22.39 6.02
C ALA A 281 4.71 -20.88 5.86
N ILE A 282 4.11 -20.24 6.87
CA ILE A 282 3.82 -18.79 6.86
C ILE A 282 5.14 -18.00 6.88
N VAL A 283 6.10 -18.39 7.69
CA VAL A 283 7.41 -17.75 7.78
C VAL A 283 8.15 -17.82 6.46
N ALA A 284 8.16 -18.98 5.82
CA ALA A 284 8.76 -19.15 4.50
C ALA A 284 8.07 -18.28 3.44
N LEU A 285 6.74 -18.20 3.45
CA LEU A 285 5.96 -17.33 2.59
C LEU A 285 6.37 -15.85 2.76
N VAL A 286 6.37 -15.36 4.00
CA VAL A 286 6.78 -13.97 4.32
C VAL A 286 8.22 -13.73 3.87
N SER A 287 9.11 -14.71 4.06
CA SER A 287 10.51 -14.61 3.63
C SER A 287 10.65 -14.49 2.12
N VAL A 288 9.95 -15.31 1.33
CA VAL A 288 9.97 -15.23 -0.14
C VAL A 288 9.47 -13.87 -0.60
N VAL A 289 8.31 -13.41 -0.08
CA VAL A 289 7.71 -12.12 -0.45
C VAL A 289 8.64 -10.95 -0.15
N THR A 290 9.17 -10.90 1.08
CA THR A 290 10.03 -9.79 1.54
C THR A 290 11.35 -9.74 0.75
N LYS A 291 11.97 -10.90 0.51
CA LYS A 291 13.24 -10.98 -0.20
C LYS A 291 13.07 -10.65 -1.68
N THR A 292 11.98 -11.07 -2.31
CA THR A 292 11.62 -10.68 -3.68
C THR A 292 11.50 -9.16 -3.77
N ALA A 293 10.71 -8.53 -2.89
CA ALA A 293 10.54 -7.09 -2.86
C ALA A 293 11.87 -6.34 -2.59
N THR A 294 12.73 -6.89 -1.74
CA THR A 294 14.05 -6.30 -1.44
C THR A 294 14.98 -6.35 -2.66
N LEU A 295 14.97 -7.47 -3.41
CA LEU A 295 15.76 -7.59 -4.64
C LEU A 295 15.23 -6.69 -5.76
N GLU A 296 13.90 -6.61 -5.93
CA GLU A 296 13.26 -5.66 -6.87
C GLU A 296 13.73 -4.23 -6.61
N ALA A 297 13.66 -3.79 -5.35
CA ALA A 297 14.07 -2.45 -4.94
C ALA A 297 15.58 -2.22 -5.17
N ALA A 298 16.44 -3.18 -4.81
CA ALA A 298 17.88 -3.07 -4.95
C ALA A 298 18.33 -3.03 -6.40
N ARG A 299 17.69 -3.81 -7.28
CA ARG A 299 18.02 -3.93 -8.71
C ARG A 299 17.26 -2.95 -9.59
N LYS A 300 16.25 -2.27 -9.05
CA LYS A 300 15.33 -1.40 -9.80
C LYS A 300 14.67 -2.12 -10.98
N THR A 301 14.37 -3.40 -10.81
CA THR A 301 13.72 -4.27 -11.81
C THR A 301 12.45 -4.84 -11.21
N ALA A 302 11.39 -4.93 -12.01
CA ALA A 302 10.17 -5.60 -11.59
C ALA A 302 10.36 -7.12 -11.64
N GLY A 303 10.08 -7.81 -10.52
CA GLY A 303 10.02 -9.26 -10.45
C GLY A 303 8.58 -9.76 -10.52
N ASP A 304 8.41 -11.01 -10.90
CA ASP A 304 7.12 -11.70 -10.86
C ASP A 304 7.04 -12.54 -9.57
N LEU A 305 6.36 -12.01 -8.55
CA LEU A 305 6.21 -12.69 -7.26
C LEU A 305 5.48 -14.03 -7.40
N ASP A 306 4.49 -14.15 -8.29
CA ASP A 306 3.79 -15.42 -8.52
C ASP A 306 4.72 -16.45 -9.15
N CYS A 307 5.65 -16.03 -10.00
CA CYS A 307 6.69 -16.87 -10.55
C CYS A 307 7.63 -17.40 -9.44
N GLU A 308 8.07 -16.51 -8.54
CA GLU A 308 8.93 -16.89 -7.41
C GLU A 308 8.22 -17.85 -6.45
N LEU A 309 6.95 -17.59 -6.11
CA LEU A 309 6.15 -18.48 -5.27
C LEU A 309 6.01 -19.87 -5.90
N ARG A 310 5.71 -19.95 -7.20
CA ARG A 310 5.61 -21.22 -7.91
C ARG A 310 6.96 -21.95 -7.97
N ALA A 311 8.03 -21.22 -8.25
CA ALA A 311 9.38 -21.83 -8.35
C ALA A 311 9.81 -22.46 -7.01
N HIS A 312 9.65 -21.71 -5.90
CA HIS A 312 9.97 -22.22 -4.57
C HIS A 312 8.98 -23.31 -4.11
N GLY A 313 7.69 -23.19 -4.48
CA GLY A 313 6.67 -24.18 -4.17
C GLY A 313 6.98 -25.56 -4.80
N VAL A 314 7.23 -25.59 -6.12
CA VAL A 314 7.59 -26.82 -6.82
C VAL A 314 8.88 -27.42 -6.28
N ALA A 315 9.90 -26.58 -6.05
CA ALA A 315 11.17 -27.06 -5.51
C ALA A 315 11.01 -27.69 -4.13
N SER A 316 10.26 -27.05 -3.20
CA SER A 316 10.00 -27.57 -1.87
C SER A 316 9.25 -28.90 -1.90
N LEU A 317 8.23 -29.04 -2.77
CA LEU A 317 7.53 -30.31 -2.95
C LEU A 317 8.42 -31.42 -3.51
N ALA A 318 9.35 -31.08 -4.40
CA ALA A 318 10.28 -32.05 -4.98
C ALA A 318 11.30 -32.58 -3.96
N ILE A 319 11.74 -31.75 -3.00
CA ILE A 319 12.75 -32.16 -2.02
C ILE A 319 12.15 -32.77 -0.75
N ALA A 320 10.89 -32.56 -0.44
CA ALA A 320 10.25 -33.08 0.76
C ALA A 320 10.36 -34.62 0.90
N PRO A 321 10.13 -35.41 -0.17
CA PRO A 321 10.30 -36.88 -0.11
C PRO A 321 11.76 -37.29 0.17
N LEU A 322 12.74 -36.49 -0.23
CA LEU A 322 14.16 -36.72 0.00
C LEU A 322 14.64 -36.23 1.38
N GLY A 323 13.70 -35.81 2.24
CA GLY A 323 14.02 -35.22 3.54
C GLY A 323 14.61 -33.82 3.49
N GLY A 324 14.51 -33.16 2.32
CA GLY A 324 15.02 -31.81 2.15
C GLY A 324 14.29 -30.81 3.05
N ILE A 325 15.04 -29.84 3.54
CA ILE A 325 14.54 -28.78 4.42
C ILE A 325 14.24 -27.53 3.59
N VAL A 326 13.18 -26.79 3.97
CA VAL A 326 12.71 -25.60 3.26
C VAL A 326 13.87 -24.68 2.90
N GLY A 327 14.07 -24.48 1.61
CA GLY A 327 15.04 -23.54 1.04
C GLY A 327 14.35 -22.30 0.47
N CYS A 328 15.00 -21.15 0.65
CA CYS A 328 14.54 -19.88 0.12
C CYS A 328 15.70 -19.13 -0.52
N MET A 329 15.37 -18.08 -1.32
CA MET A 329 16.42 -17.21 -1.86
C MET A 329 17.24 -16.56 -0.75
N GLN A 330 18.55 -16.43 -0.96
CA GLN A 330 19.51 -15.87 -0.01
C GLN A 330 20.00 -14.51 -0.53
N LEU A 331 19.52 -13.41 0.08
CA LEU A 331 19.88 -12.06 -0.35
C LEU A 331 21.38 -11.79 -0.29
N GLY A 332 22.05 -12.24 0.80
CA GLY A 332 23.48 -12.05 1.01
C GLY A 332 24.29 -12.69 -0.11
N SER A 333 24.08 -13.99 -0.35
CA SER A 333 24.81 -14.74 -1.39
C SER A 333 24.46 -14.28 -2.80
N SER A 334 23.21 -13.86 -3.05
CA SER A 334 22.81 -13.27 -4.35
C SER A 334 23.52 -11.96 -4.63
N ARG A 335 23.70 -11.10 -3.63
CA ARG A 335 24.51 -9.87 -3.75
C ARG A 335 26.01 -10.18 -3.93
N VAL A 336 26.51 -11.23 -3.29
CA VAL A 336 27.89 -11.69 -3.52
C VAL A 336 28.09 -12.06 -4.99
N PHE A 337 27.15 -12.75 -5.63
CA PHE A 337 27.23 -13.02 -7.07
C PHE A 337 27.43 -11.75 -7.89
N GLU A 338 26.64 -10.72 -7.66
CA GLU A 338 26.74 -9.43 -8.36
C GLU A 338 28.10 -8.77 -8.17
N HIS A 339 28.61 -8.74 -6.94
CA HIS A 339 29.90 -8.10 -6.63
C HIS A 339 31.11 -8.85 -7.23
N VAL A 340 31.02 -10.17 -7.35
CA VAL A 340 32.05 -10.99 -8.01
C VAL A 340 31.97 -10.87 -9.53
N GLY A 341 30.88 -10.28 -10.05
CA GLY A 341 30.65 -10.08 -11.48
C GLY A 341 29.84 -11.20 -12.12
N GLY A 342 29.19 -12.05 -11.33
CA GLY A 342 28.19 -13.00 -11.79
C GLY A 342 26.90 -12.25 -12.13
N ALA A 343 26.42 -12.40 -13.35
CA ALA A 343 25.26 -11.66 -13.83
C ALA A 343 24.17 -12.56 -14.41
N THR A 344 24.44 -13.85 -14.55
CA THR A 344 23.52 -14.77 -15.20
C THR A 344 22.96 -15.81 -14.25
N ARG A 345 21.98 -16.56 -14.72
CA ARG A 345 21.40 -17.70 -13.97
C ARG A 345 22.46 -18.75 -13.62
N LEU A 346 23.55 -18.80 -14.38
CA LEU A 346 24.62 -19.79 -14.19
C LEU A 346 25.33 -19.64 -12.84
N SER A 347 25.43 -18.43 -12.28
CA SER A 347 25.99 -18.24 -10.93
C SER A 347 25.23 -19.07 -9.89
N GLY A 348 23.89 -19.03 -9.93
CA GLY A 348 23.03 -19.84 -9.06
C GLY A 348 23.12 -21.33 -9.35
N VAL A 349 23.21 -21.70 -10.63
CA VAL A 349 23.37 -23.11 -11.06
C VAL A 349 24.69 -23.67 -10.57
N PHE A 350 25.81 -22.97 -10.74
CA PHE A 350 27.13 -23.42 -10.27
C PHE A 350 27.16 -23.51 -8.73
N CYS A 351 26.61 -22.53 -8.04
CA CYS A 351 26.50 -22.57 -6.58
C CYS A 351 25.75 -23.83 -6.11
N SER A 352 24.60 -24.09 -6.70
CA SER A 352 23.76 -25.24 -6.37
C SER A 352 24.39 -26.59 -6.73
N ALA A 353 25.10 -26.66 -7.85
CA ALA A 353 25.87 -27.85 -8.25
C ALA A 353 27.00 -28.16 -7.27
N ILE A 354 27.68 -27.12 -6.75
CA ILE A 354 28.71 -27.29 -5.72
C ILE A 354 28.11 -27.81 -4.41
N LEU A 355 26.95 -27.27 -3.97
CA LEU A 355 26.25 -27.78 -2.77
C LEU A 355 25.85 -29.25 -2.93
N LEU A 356 25.34 -29.65 -4.08
CA LEU A 356 25.05 -31.05 -4.40
C LEU A 356 26.31 -31.91 -4.37
N LEU A 357 27.38 -31.46 -5.00
CA LEU A 357 28.65 -32.18 -5.02
C LEU A 357 29.17 -32.41 -3.60
N VAL A 358 29.16 -31.37 -2.75
CA VAL A 358 29.56 -31.45 -1.35
C VAL A 358 28.65 -32.46 -0.58
N GLY A 359 27.33 -32.40 -0.77
CA GLY A 359 26.39 -33.32 -0.16
C GLY A 359 26.58 -34.77 -0.60
N LEU A 360 27.00 -35.00 -1.86
CA LEU A 360 27.23 -36.35 -2.40
C LEU A 360 28.61 -36.91 -2.06
N THR A 361 29.63 -36.08 -1.79
CA THR A 361 30.98 -36.52 -1.45
C THR A 361 31.11 -36.99 0.00
N GLN A 362 30.08 -36.83 0.82
CA GLN A 362 30.03 -37.27 2.21
C GLN A 362 31.22 -36.78 3.08
N LEU A 363 31.76 -35.59 2.78
CA LEU A 363 32.84 -34.97 3.53
C LEU A 363 32.38 -34.58 4.92
N ASP A 364 33.15 -34.93 5.97
CA ASP A 364 32.90 -34.49 7.35
C ASP A 364 33.33 -33.04 7.56
N LEU A 365 32.55 -32.09 7.00
CA LEU A 365 32.81 -30.67 7.11
C LEU A 365 32.64 -30.13 8.55
N PRO A 366 31.64 -30.56 9.33
CA PRO A 366 31.46 -30.04 10.70
C PRO A 366 32.62 -30.27 11.65
N GLY A 367 33.24 -31.42 11.58
CA GLY A 367 34.41 -31.75 12.43
C GLY A 367 35.64 -30.85 12.19
N LEU A 368 35.65 -30.10 11.09
CA LEU A 368 36.71 -29.12 10.75
C LEU A 368 36.44 -27.71 11.29
N ILE A 369 35.20 -27.42 11.75
CA ILE A 369 34.80 -26.06 12.14
C ILE A 369 34.87 -25.92 13.68
N PRO A 370 35.67 -24.98 14.21
CA PRO A 370 35.66 -24.67 15.62
C PRO A 370 34.30 -24.15 16.09
N LEU A 371 33.80 -24.69 17.21
CA LEU A 371 32.50 -24.31 17.79
C LEU A 371 32.30 -22.81 17.98
N PRO A 372 33.30 -22.01 18.47
CA PRO A 372 33.13 -20.59 18.64
C PRO A 372 32.92 -19.83 17.31
N ILE A 373 33.44 -20.35 16.20
CA ILE A 373 33.27 -19.72 14.87
C ILE A 373 31.85 -19.91 14.38
N ALA A 374 31.31 -21.12 14.48
CA ALA A 374 29.93 -21.42 14.16
C ALA A 374 28.97 -20.58 15.04
N ALA A 375 29.20 -20.55 16.36
CA ALA A 375 28.40 -19.78 17.29
C ALA A 375 28.49 -18.28 17.01
N GLY A 376 29.69 -17.76 16.72
CA GLY A 376 29.91 -16.36 16.36
C GLY A 376 29.19 -15.96 15.05
N LEU A 377 29.13 -16.84 14.06
CA LEU A 377 28.36 -16.63 12.85
C LEU A 377 26.85 -16.55 13.14
N VAL A 378 26.33 -17.42 14.02
CA VAL A 378 24.93 -17.40 14.44
C VAL A 378 24.60 -16.09 15.19
N LEU A 379 25.50 -15.65 16.10
CA LEU A 379 25.38 -14.35 16.78
C LEU A 379 25.37 -13.19 15.78
N TYR A 380 26.22 -13.24 14.75
CA TYR A 380 26.26 -12.23 13.68
C TYR A 380 24.96 -12.17 12.88
N LEU A 381 24.40 -13.31 12.52
CA LEU A 381 23.10 -13.38 11.85
C LEU A 381 21.98 -12.81 12.73
N GLY A 382 21.93 -13.22 13.99
CA GLY A 382 20.95 -12.72 14.96
C GLY A 382 21.03 -11.22 15.16
N TRP A 383 22.26 -10.67 15.30
CA TRP A 383 22.50 -9.24 15.37
C TRP A 383 22.05 -8.50 14.12
N GLY A 384 22.31 -9.08 12.94
CA GLY A 384 21.88 -8.54 11.66
C GLY A 384 20.36 -8.38 11.58
N PHE A 385 19.60 -9.40 12.00
CA PHE A 385 18.13 -9.32 12.02
C PHE A 385 17.58 -8.31 13.01
N LEU A 386 18.18 -8.18 14.19
CA LEU A 386 17.79 -7.14 15.14
C LEU A 386 17.99 -5.74 14.57
N ILE A 387 19.14 -5.49 13.95
CA ILE A 387 19.41 -4.20 13.31
C ILE A 387 18.42 -3.96 12.17
N GLU A 388 18.19 -4.92 11.30
CA GLU A 388 17.26 -4.80 10.18
C GLU A 388 15.83 -4.49 10.65
N ALA A 389 15.38 -5.14 11.72
CA ALA A 389 14.07 -4.93 12.31
C ALA A 389 13.91 -3.56 12.97
N LEU A 390 14.93 -3.07 13.67
CA LEU A 390 14.81 -1.92 14.55
C LEU A 390 15.36 -0.62 13.95
N SER A 391 16.28 -0.69 12.96
CA SER A 391 16.97 0.49 12.42
C SER A 391 16.02 1.49 11.76
N TRP A 392 15.07 1.04 10.96
CA TRP A 392 14.14 1.92 10.26
C TRP A 392 13.16 2.63 11.22
N PRO A 393 12.46 1.93 12.15
CA PRO A 393 11.58 2.61 13.11
C PRO A 393 12.32 3.61 13.99
N LEU A 394 13.55 3.31 14.39
CA LEU A 394 14.40 4.20 15.17
C LEU A 394 14.84 5.43 14.37
N ALA A 395 15.30 5.26 13.13
CA ALA A 395 15.73 6.34 12.26
C ALA A 395 14.60 7.32 11.92
N GLN A 396 13.39 6.81 11.69
CA GLN A 396 12.20 7.61 11.38
C GLN A 396 11.45 8.12 12.62
N ARG A 397 11.93 7.81 13.83
CA ARG A 397 11.26 8.09 15.10
C ARG A 397 9.80 7.58 15.13
N ALA A 398 9.55 6.47 14.45
CA ALA A 398 8.24 5.84 14.37
C ALA A 398 7.97 4.96 15.61
N TRP A 399 7.83 5.60 16.77
CA TRP A 399 7.77 4.94 18.09
C TRP A 399 6.65 3.91 18.19
N LEU A 400 5.49 4.18 17.56
CA LEU A 400 4.38 3.23 17.54
C LEU A 400 4.75 1.95 16.79
N ASN A 401 5.39 2.07 15.60
CA ASN A 401 5.84 0.92 14.83
C ASN A 401 6.92 0.12 15.58
N LEU A 402 7.81 0.82 16.28
CA LEU A 402 8.84 0.18 17.12
C LEU A 402 8.17 -0.61 18.25
N LEU A 403 7.24 0.00 19.00
CA LEU A 403 6.53 -0.66 20.09
C LEU A 403 5.77 -1.90 19.60
N LEU A 404 5.05 -1.78 18.48
CA LEU A 404 4.31 -2.90 17.89
C LEU A 404 5.25 -4.03 17.47
N SER A 405 6.36 -3.70 16.82
CA SER A 405 7.37 -4.70 16.44
C SER A 405 7.93 -5.42 17.67
N LEU A 406 8.21 -4.73 18.77
CA LEU A 406 8.69 -5.33 20.01
C LEU A 406 7.62 -6.20 20.69
N VAL A 407 6.36 -5.77 20.69
CA VAL A 407 5.24 -6.58 21.23
C VAL A 407 5.06 -7.87 20.43
N ILE A 408 5.10 -7.78 19.09
CA ILE A 408 5.01 -8.95 18.21
C ILE A 408 6.23 -9.87 18.44
N ALA A 409 7.43 -9.30 18.56
CA ALA A 409 8.63 -10.07 18.83
C ALA A 409 8.52 -10.82 20.17
N ALA A 410 8.08 -10.16 21.22
CA ALA A 410 7.86 -10.79 22.53
C ALA A 410 6.78 -11.88 22.46
N ALA A 411 5.69 -11.66 21.73
CA ALA A 411 4.66 -12.66 21.50
C ALA A 411 5.19 -13.89 20.73
N CYS A 412 5.98 -13.66 19.68
CA CYS A 412 6.63 -14.74 18.92
C CYS A 412 7.57 -15.59 19.81
N VAL A 413 8.36 -14.93 20.66
CA VAL A 413 9.30 -15.62 21.55
C VAL A 413 8.57 -16.39 22.68
N ARG A 414 7.46 -15.82 23.21
CA ARG A 414 6.75 -16.40 24.38
C ARG A 414 5.70 -17.43 24.02
N TYR A 415 4.95 -17.20 22.92
CA TYR A 415 3.78 -18.00 22.52
C TYR A 415 3.97 -18.70 21.18
N GLY A 416 5.12 -18.52 20.55
CA GLY A 416 5.42 -19.08 19.23
C GLY A 416 5.08 -18.16 18.07
N TYR A 417 5.71 -18.41 16.92
CA TYR A 417 5.62 -17.54 15.75
C TYR A 417 4.21 -17.40 15.16
N LEU A 418 3.43 -18.52 15.17
CA LEU A 418 2.07 -18.50 14.62
C LEU A 418 1.19 -17.48 15.35
N ILE A 419 1.19 -17.53 16.68
CA ILE A 419 0.39 -16.63 17.53
C ILE A 419 0.90 -15.18 17.40
N GLY A 420 2.22 -15.00 17.41
CA GLY A 420 2.82 -13.67 17.30
C GLY A 420 2.52 -12.99 15.96
N VAL A 421 2.69 -13.70 14.84
CA VAL A 421 2.45 -13.16 13.50
C VAL A 421 0.96 -12.94 13.25
N LEU A 422 0.08 -13.91 13.56
CA LEU A 422 -1.36 -13.77 13.41
C LEU A 422 -1.90 -12.63 14.28
N GLY A 423 -1.47 -12.56 15.55
CA GLY A 423 -1.82 -11.45 16.44
C GLY A 423 -1.34 -10.10 15.90
N GLY A 424 -0.14 -10.08 15.33
CA GLY A 424 0.42 -8.90 14.65
C GLY A 424 -0.41 -8.45 13.45
N VAL A 425 -0.84 -9.38 12.60
CA VAL A 425 -1.71 -9.08 11.44
C VAL A 425 -3.07 -8.58 11.89
N VAL A 426 -3.71 -9.23 12.85
CA VAL A 426 -4.99 -8.77 13.43
C VAL A 426 -4.84 -7.37 14.04
N GLY A 427 -3.79 -7.15 14.83
CA GLY A 427 -3.47 -5.83 15.38
C GLY A 427 -3.26 -4.77 14.30
N ALA A 428 -2.59 -5.13 13.20
CA ALA A 428 -2.40 -4.26 12.06
C ALA A 428 -3.72 -3.88 11.37
N CYS A 429 -4.61 -4.84 11.16
CA CYS A 429 -5.94 -4.59 10.59
C CYS A 429 -6.77 -3.65 11.49
N LEU A 430 -6.72 -3.85 12.82
CA LEU A 430 -7.39 -2.98 13.78
C LEU A 430 -6.83 -1.55 13.75
N LEU A 431 -5.49 -1.41 13.76
CA LEU A 431 -4.84 -0.11 13.68
C LEU A 431 -5.13 0.61 12.36
N PHE A 432 -5.14 -0.13 11.26
CA PHE A 432 -5.53 0.42 9.95
C PHE A 432 -6.98 0.93 10.00
N ALA A 433 -7.92 0.12 10.52
CA ALA A 433 -9.32 0.51 10.64
C ALA A 433 -9.48 1.77 11.52
N VAL A 434 -8.80 1.85 12.67
CA VAL A 434 -8.80 3.03 13.54
C VAL A 434 -8.15 4.25 12.88
N SER A 435 -7.02 4.07 12.22
CA SER A 435 -6.32 5.17 11.53
C SER A 435 -7.14 5.70 10.36
N TYR A 436 -7.75 4.81 9.59
CA TYR A 436 -8.59 5.17 8.46
C TYR A 436 -9.91 5.83 8.90
N SER A 437 -10.48 5.42 10.04
CA SER A 437 -11.66 6.07 10.61
C SER A 437 -11.40 7.50 11.07
N ARG A 438 -10.17 7.80 11.49
CA ARG A 438 -9.72 9.16 11.86
C ARG A 438 -9.43 10.07 10.66
N ALA A 439 -9.15 9.51 9.50
CA ALA A 439 -9.07 10.25 8.26
C ALA A 439 -10.49 10.66 7.86
N GLY A 440 -10.90 11.87 8.25
CA GLY A 440 -12.27 12.36 8.05
C GLY A 440 -12.68 12.33 6.59
N VAL A 441 -13.93 11.93 6.32
CA VAL A 441 -14.53 11.95 4.96
C VAL A 441 -14.86 13.35 4.49
N VAL A 442 -14.83 14.37 5.35
CA VAL A 442 -15.08 15.76 4.98
C VAL A 442 -13.80 16.36 4.42
N ARG A 443 -13.74 16.49 3.11
CA ARG A 443 -12.64 17.16 2.41
C ARG A 443 -12.65 18.67 2.68
N GLN A 444 -13.84 19.28 2.57
CA GLN A 444 -14.00 20.70 2.73
C GLN A 444 -15.38 21.02 3.29
N HIS A 445 -15.44 22.04 4.13
CA HIS A 445 -16.67 22.58 4.69
C HIS A 445 -16.73 24.08 4.35
N LEU A 446 -17.76 24.49 3.66
CA LEU A 446 -17.98 25.86 3.20
C LEU A 446 -19.40 26.29 3.51
N SER A 447 -19.60 27.61 3.65
CA SER A 447 -20.94 28.19 3.62
C SER A 447 -21.28 28.73 2.24
N ARG A 448 -22.54 29.00 2.00
CA ARG A 448 -22.98 29.65 0.76
C ARG A 448 -22.32 31.02 0.56
N SER A 449 -21.96 31.72 1.62
CA SER A 449 -21.22 32.99 1.53
C SER A 449 -19.84 32.84 0.89
N GLN A 450 -19.22 31.65 1.02
CA GLN A 450 -17.92 31.32 0.47
C GLN A 450 -18.01 30.64 -0.89
N PHE A 451 -19.04 29.81 -1.10
CA PHE A 451 -19.28 29.08 -2.34
C PHE A 451 -20.74 29.30 -2.80
N ALA A 452 -20.93 30.15 -3.77
CA ALA A 452 -22.23 30.42 -4.35
C ALA A 452 -22.55 29.46 -5.51
N GLY A 453 -23.81 29.11 -5.66
CA GLY A 453 -24.28 28.33 -6.81
C GLY A 453 -24.09 29.08 -8.14
N ASN A 454 -24.20 28.35 -9.23
CA ASN A 454 -24.04 28.90 -10.60
C ASN A 454 -25.30 29.64 -11.15
N VAL A 455 -26.24 29.98 -10.26
CA VAL A 455 -27.46 30.72 -10.66
C VAL A 455 -27.22 32.22 -10.58
N SER A 456 -27.40 32.91 -11.73
CA SER A 456 -27.40 34.38 -11.78
C SER A 456 -28.76 34.88 -11.33
N ARG A 457 -28.80 35.66 -10.25
CA ARG A 457 -30.01 36.21 -9.64
C ARG A 457 -30.00 37.74 -9.70
N ALA A 458 -31.17 38.34 -9.53
CA ALA A 458 -31.29 39.81 -9.41
C ALA A 458 -30.45 40.33 -8.22
N ALA A 459 -29.97 41.59 -8.32
CA ALA A 459 -29.07 42.20 -7.33
C ALA A 459 -29.64 42.18 -5.89
N ALA A 460 -30.94 42.37 -5.71
CA ALA A 460 -31.61 42.31 -4.41
C ALA A 460 -31.55 40.91 -3.80
N ALA A 461 -31.87 39.87 -4.58
CA ALA A 461 -31.78 38.47 -4.17
C ALA A 461 -30.34 38.07 -3.86
N THR A 462 -29.37 38.50 -4.67
CA THR A 462 -27.94 38.23 -4.46
C THR A 462 -27.46 38.87 -3.16
N ARG A 463 -27.86 40.10 -2.85
CA ARG A 463 -27.52 40.78 -1.58
C ARG A 463 -28.14 40.06 -0.38
N TYR A 464 -29.41 39.71 -0.45
CA TYR A 464 -30.09 38.96 0.60
C TYR A 464 -29.42 37.62 0.89
N LEU A 465 -29.05 36.89 -0.17
CA LEU A 465 -28.32 35.63 -0.04
C LEU A 465 -26.87 35.80 0.46
N ALA A 466 -26.24 36.96 0.24
CA ALA A 466 -24.93 37.25 0.83
C ALA A 466 -25.03 37.47 2.36
N GLU A 467 -26.09 38.16 2.80
CA GLU A 467 -26.37 38.43 4.22
C GLU A 467 -26.80 37.15 4.96
N HIS A 468 -27.54 36.27 4.30
CA HIS A 468 -28.06 35.01 4.88
C HIS A 468 -27.31 33.76 4.43
N GLY A 469 -26.16 33.88 3.77
CA GLY A 469 -25.41 32.77 3.18
C GLY A 469 -24.92 31.73 4.21
N GLU A 470 -24.71 32.13 5.46
CA GLU A 470 -24.35 31.21 6.53
C GLU A 470 -25.48 30.24 6.91
N SER A 471 -26.70 30.45 6.45
CA SER A 471 -27.82 29.54 6.67
C SER A 471 -27.76 28.26 5.82
N ILE A 472 -26.90 28.20 4.80
CA ILE A 472 -26.67 27.03 3.96
C ILE A 472 -25.22 26.58 4.16
N GLN A 473 -25.05 25.35 4.65
CA GLN A 473 -23.75 24.74 4.91
C GLN A 473 -23.50 23.61 3.92
N LEU A 474 -22.32 23.58 3.28
CA LEU A 474 -21.92 22.62 2.28
C LEU A 474 -20.73 21.79 2.80
N TYR A 475 -20.87 20.47 2.78
CA TYR A 475 -19.82 19.53 3.13
C TYR A 475 -19.47 18.69 1.90
N TRP A 476 -18.26 18.86 1.37
CA TRP A 476 -17.72 18.00 0.33
C TRP A 476 -17.14 16.73 0.97
N LEU A 477 -17.69 15.59 0.55
CA LEU A 477 -17.27 14.29 1.03
C LEU A 477 -16.28 13.66 0.05
N THR A 478 -15.37 12.82 0.56
CA THR A 478 -14.38 12.12 -0.27
C THR A 478 -14.08 10.73 0.27
N GLY A 479 -13.68 9.82 -0.65
CA GLY A 479 -13.27 8.46 -0.31
C GLY A 479 -14.44 7.53 0.00
N HIS A 480 -14.18 6.46 0.74
CA HIS A 480 -15.19 5.49 1.12
C HIS A 480 -15.81 5.86 2.47
N VAL A 481 -17.14 6.02 2.50
CA VAL A 481 -17.88 6.34 3.73
C VAL A 481 -18.28 5.04 4.41
N PHE A 482 -17.71 4.77 5.58
CA PHE A 482 -17.94 3.55 6.35
C PHE A 482 -18.16 3.89 7.82
N PHE A 483 -18.43 2.89 8.65
CA PHE A 483 -18.78 3.03 10.07
C PHE A 483 -17.96 4.11 10.82
N GLY A 484 -16.62 4.04 10.77
CA GLY A 484 -15.77 4.97 11.53
C GLY A 484 -15.78 6.39 11.00
N SER A 485 -15.77 6.55 9.67
CA SER A 485 -15.71 7.86 9.02
C SER A 485 -17.07 8.56 8.98
N SER A 486 -18.17 7.81 8.94
CA SER A 486 -19.54 8.36 8.98
C SER A 486 -19.92 8.89 10.35
N GLU A 487 -19.47 8.25 11.43
CA GLU A 487 -19.66 8.79 12.78
C GLU A 487 -18.89 10.10 12.96
N GLY A 488 -17.64 10.18 12.44
CA GLY A 488 -16.88 11.44 12.41
C GLY A 488 -17.56 12.57 11.63
N LEU A 489 -18.25 12.24 10.52
CA LEU A 489 -19.08 13.19 9.78
C LEU A 489 -20.25 13.67 10.66
N PHE A 490 -20.97 12.74 11.29
CA PHE A 490 -22.08 13.07 12.18
C PHE A 490 -21.64 14.02 13.31
N GLU A 491 -20.58 13.66 14.04
CA GLU A 491 -20.04 14.47 15.13
C GLU A 491 -19.59 15.87 14.65
N ARG A 492 -19.01 15.96 13.47
CA ARG A 492 -18.57 17.24 12.90
C ARG A 492 -19.74 18.13 12.58
N VAL A 493 -20.73 17.61 11.83
CA VAL A 493 -21.94 18.40 11.50
C VAL A 493 -22.68 18.81 12.76
N GLN A 494 -22.83 17.91 13.73
CA GLN A 494 -23.46 18.19 15.03
C GLN A 494 -22.73 19.34 15.78
N ARG A 495 -21.40 19.29 15.83
CA ARG A 495 -20.57 20.31 16.47
C ARG A 495 -20.68 21.66 15.74
N ASP A 496 -20.64 21.64 14.41
CA ASP A 496 -20.73 22.84 13.58
C ASP A 496 -22.12 23.49 13.69
N LEU A 497 -23.20 22.71 13.82
CA LEU A 497 -24.56 23.21 14.07
C LEU A 497 -24.70 23.76 15.51
N ALA A 498 -24.13 23.05 16.50
CA ALA A 498 -24.20 23.49 17.91
C ALA A 498 -23.37 24.77 18.18
N ALA A 499 -22.35 25.04 17.39
CA ALA A 499 -21.53 26.25 17.50
C ALA A 499 -22.24 27.52 16.94
N ARG A 500 -23.39 27.37 16.30
CA ARG A 500 -24.17 28.45 15.70
C ARG A 500 -25.46 28.72 16.52
N PRO A 501 -26.05 29.91 16.36
CA PRO A 501 -27.34 30.17 16.99
C PRO A 501 -28.41 29.16 16.58
N PRO A 502 -29.30 28.77 17.48
CA PRO A 502 -30.39 27.82 17.20
C PRO A 502 -31.20 28.26 15.96
N ARG A 503 -31.44 27.31 15.03
CA ARG A 503 -32.20 27.55 13.78
C ARG A 503 -31.60 28.56 12.83
N SER A 504 -30.33 28.93 13.00
CA SER A 504 -29.64 29.82 12.03
C SER A 504 -29.23 29.08 10.76
N VAL A 505 -29.04 27.77 10.80
CA VAL A 505 -28.77 26.91 9.63
C VAL A 505 -30.06 26.29 9.15
N SER A 506 -30.46 26.62 7.92
CA SER A 506 -31.67 26.10 7.30
C SER A 506 -31.44 24.85 6.44
N HIS A 507 -30.26 24.74 5.85
CA HIS A 507 -29.91 23.62 4.95
C HIS A 507 -28.47 23.14 5.20
N VAL A 508 -28.30 21.83 5.18
CA VAL A 508 -26.99 21.16 5.13
C VAL A 508 -26.94 20.35 3.85
N VAL A 509 -26.01 20.68 2.96
CA VAL A 509 -25.78 20.00 1.69
C VAL A 509 -24.58 19.07 1.83
N LEU A 510 -24.77 17.80 1.51
CA LEU A 510 -23.70 16.79 1.42
C LEU A 510 -23.42 16.49 -0.05
N ASP A 511 -22.23 16.80 -0.51
CA ASP A 511 -21.76 16.50 -1.86
C ASP A 511 -21.00 15.17 -1.88
N PHE A 512 -21.49 14.22 -2.67
CA PHE A 512 -20.96 12.88 -2.83
C PHE A 512 -20.11 12.70 -4.12
N SER A 513 -19.80 13.76 -4.84
CA SER A 513 -19.09 13.70 -6.13
C SER A 513 -17.77 12.92 -6.08
N LEU A 514 -17.06 12.96 -4.94
CA LEU A 514 -15.79 12.28 -4.73
C LEU A 514 -15.91 11.05 -3.79
N VAL A 515 -17.13 10.59 -3.51
CA VAL A 515 -17.36 9.39 -2.70
C VAL A 515 -17.29 8.16 -3.60
N THR A 516 -16.45 7.20 -3.20
CA THR A 516 -16.22 5.96 -3.97
C THR A 516 -17.14 4.81 -3.56
N GLY A 517 -17.79 4.90 -2.41
CA GLY A 517 -18.74 3.89 -1.92
C GLY A 517 -19.21 4.19 -0.50
N VAL A 518 -20.29 3.49 -0.09
CA VAL A 518 -20.92 3.62 1.22
C VAL A 518 -21.24 2.23 1.75
N ASP A 519 -20.92 1.94 3.03
CA ASP A 519 -21.31 0.69 3.67
C ASP A 519 -22.68 0.81 4.39
N ALA A 520 -23.26 -0.32 4.77
CA ALA A 520 -24.56 -0.35 5.46
C ALA A 520 -24.54 0.38 6.81
N SER A 521 -23.40 0.40 7.50
CA SER A 521 -23.26 1.08 8.79
C SER A 521 -23.23 2.60 8.62
N ALA A 522 -22.63 3.09 7.52
CA ALA A 522 -22.63 4.51 7.19
C ALA A 522 -24.05 5.02 6.87
N THR A 523 -24.88 4.21 6.21
CA THR A 523 -26.29 4.57 5.99
C THR A 523 -27.02 4.84 7.29
N LEU A 524 -26.80 4.03 8.33
CA LEU A 524 -27.38 4.26 9.66
C LEU A 524 -26.91 5.57 10.28
N SER A 525 -25.63 5.93 10.14
CA SER A 525 -25.09 7.20 10.62
C SER A 525 -25.70 8.39 9.86
N LEU A 526 -25.90 8.26 8.55
CA LEU A 526 -26.57 9.29 7.74
C LEU A 526 -28.06 9.45 8.11
N ILE A 527 -28.76 8.35 8.46
CA ILE A 527 -30.12 8.41 9.01
C ILE A 527 -30.15 9.14 10.35
N LYS A 528 -29.18 8.88 11.24
CA LYS A 528 -29.03 9.63 12.50
C LYS A 528 -28.79 11.10 12.25
N LEU A 529 -27.94 11.42 11.27
CA LEU A 529 -27.65 12.80 10.88
C LEU A 529 -28.90 13.51 10.36
N ARG A 530 -29.68 12.87 9.50
CA ARG A 530 -30.95 13.41 9.01
C ARG A 530 -31.91 13.71 10.17
N ASN A 531 -32.11 12.74 11.06
CA ASN A 531 -32.98 12.91 12.21
C ASN A 531 -32.50 14.02 13.16
N HIS A 532 -31.20 14.21 13.29
CA HIS A 532 -30.62 15.31 14.07
C HIS A 532 -30.90 16.67 13.40
N CYS A 533 -30.66 16.78 12.09
CA CYS A 533 -30.98 17.99 11.32
C CYS A 533 -32.48 18.34 11.41
N ASP A 534 -33.37 17.37 11.23
CA ASP A 534 -34.83 17.55 11.33
C ASP A 534 -35.25 18.15 12.70
N LYS A 535 -34.66 17.66 13.79
CA LYS A 535 -34.91 18.19 15.14
C LYS A 535 -34.46 19.64 15.33
N GLN A 536 -33.42 20.06 14.61
CA GLN A 536 -32.91 21.43 14.61
C GLN A 536 -33.67 22.34 13.64
N GLY A 537 -34.62 21.81 12.87
CA GLY A 537 -35.30 22.53 11.82
C GLY A 537 -34.43 22.78 10.56
N THR A 538 -33.37 22.00 10.40
CA THR A 538 -32.43 22.04 9.29
C THR A 538 -32.76 20.95 8.30
N THR A 539 -32.80 21.25 7.01
CA THR A 539 -33.05 20.26 5.94
C THR A 539 -31.72 19.68 5.45
N LEU A 540 -31.60 18.35 5.48
CA LEU A 540 -30.45 17.66 4.88
C LEU A 540 -30.70 17.43 3.39
N VAL A 541 -29.73 17.81 2.55
CA VAL A 541 -29.82 17.75 1.10
C VAL A 541 -28.63 16.94 0.56
N PHE A 542 -28.89 16.07 -0.41
CA PHE A 542 -27.89 15.22 -1.04
C PHE A 542 -27.64 15.65 -2.46
N ALA A 543 -26.35 15.75 -2.85
CA ALA A 543 -25.93 16.17 -4.17
C ALA A 543 -24.86 15.24 -4.77
N ALA A 544 -24.85 15.14 -6.10
CA ALA A 544 -23.83 14.48 -6.91
C ALA A 544 -23.52 13.03 -6.49
N MET A 545 -24.56 12.27 -6.16
CA MET A 545 -24.37 10.88 -5.72
C MET A 545 -24.05 9.95 -6.90
N PRO A 546 -22.97 9.15 -6.83
CA PRO A 546 -22.76 8.04 -7.75
C PRO A 546 -23.96 7.06 -7.72
N ARG A 547 -24.31 6.47 -8.85
CA ARG A 547 -25.48 5.60 -8.99
C ARG A 547 -25.49 4.47 -7.96
N ASP A 548 -24.35 3.82 -7.73
CA ASP A 548 -24.21 2.72 -6.78
C ASP A 548 -24.48 3.18 -5.34
N VAL A 549 -24.01 4.39 -4.97
CA VAL A 549 -24.26 5.01 -3.67
C VAL A 549 -25.74 5.36 -3.52
N ALA A 550 -26.34 5.97 -4.52
CA ALA A 550 -27.77 6.31 -4.51
C ALA A 550 -28.65 5.07 -4.35
N HIS A 551 -28.34 3.98 -5.08
CA HIS A 551 -29.05 2.71 -4.95
C HIS A 551 -28.89 2.08 -3.55
N ALA A 552 -27.71 2.12 -2.96
CA ALA A 552 -27.48 1.61 -1.61
C ALA A 552 -28.30 2.40 -0.57
N LEU A 553 -28.25 3.73 -0.60
CA LEU A 553 -28.97 4.61 0.31
C LEU A 553 -30.50 4.54 0.16
N ALA A 554 -30.99 4.36 -1.08
CA ALA A 554 -32.42 4.16 -1.35
C ALA A 554 -32.93 2.81 -0.82
N ARG A 555 -32.18 1.72 -1.05
CA ARG A 555 -32.50 0.38 -0.54
C ARG A 555 -32.58 0.37 0.98
N ASP A 556 -31.69 1.09 1.66
CA ASP A 556 -31.61 1.14 3.11
C ASP A 556 -32.55 2.20 3.73
N GLY A 557 -33.44 2.83 2.93
CA GLY A 557 -34.51 3.72 3.38
C GLY A 557 -34.05 5.15 3.74
N LEU A 558 -32.90 5.61 3.26
CA LEU A 558 -32.49 6.99 3.46
C LEU A 558 -33.08 7.95 2.44
N LEU A 559 -33.40 7.50 1.22
CA LEU A 559 -33.94 8.33 0.15
C LEU A 559 -35.40 8.00 -0.15
N GLY A 560 -36.23 9.04 -0.40
CA GLY A 560 -37.61 8.89 -0.85
C GLY A 560 -38.62 8.40 0.19
N THR A 561 -38.30 8.49 1.49
CA THR A 561 -39.12 7.93 2.55
C THR A 561 -40.12 8.89 3.18
N LYS A 562 -39.95 10.19 3.01
CA LYS A 562 -40.84 11.20 3.58
C LYS A 562 -41.42 12.12 2.51
N GLN A 563 -42.70 12.41 2.62
CA GLN A 563 -43.37 13.41 1.78
C GLN A 563 -42.78 14.82 2.07
N GLY A 564 -42.26 15.50 1.05
CA GLY A 564 -41.62 16.82 1.19
C GLY A 564 -40.08 16.81 1.34
N GLU A 565 -39.44 15.65 1.36
CA GLU A 565 -37.99 15.58 1.26
C GLU A 565 -37.49 16.05 -0.10
N PRO A 566 -36.36 16.80 -0.16
CA PRO A 566 -35.76 17.13 -1.44
C PRO A 566 -35.27 15.86 -2.14
N PRO A 567 -35.49 15.74 -3.46
CA PRO A 567 -34.87 14.67 -4.21
C PRO A 567 -33.35 14.79 -4.17
N PRO A 568 -32.60 13.72 -4.36
CA PRO A 568 -31.17 13.82 -4.59
C PRO A 568 -30.91 14.61 -5.88
N PHE A 569 -30.00 15.54 -5.84
CA PHE A 569 -29.65 16.40 -6.97
C PHE A 569 -28.45 15.83 -7.74
N ASP A 570 -28.45 15.99 -9.06
CA ASP A 570 -27.41 15.46 -9.95
C ASP A 570 -26.05 16.17 -9.72
N ASP A 571 -26.08 17.43 -9.30
CA ASP A 571 -24.88 18.20 -8.98
C ASP A 571 -25.10 19.13 -7.78
N VAL A 572 -24.00 19.65 -7.23
CA VAL A 572 -24.00 20.56 -6.08
C VAL A 572 -24.65 21.89 -6.39
N ASN A 573 -24.58 22.37 -7.64
CA ASN A 573 -25.16 23.66 -8.04
C ASN A 573 -26.69 23.58 -8.05
N ALA A 574 -27.26 22.47 -8.54
CA ALA A 574 -28.70 22.23 -8.49
C ALA A 574 -29.20 22.17 -7.04
N ALA A 575 -28.46 21.49 -6.16
CA ALA A 575 -28.77 21.43 -4.74
C ALA A 575 -28.72 22.81 -4.08
N LEU A 576 -27.68 23.60 -4.34
CA LEU A 576 -27.55 24.96 -3.83
C LEU A 576 -28.63 25.87 -4.37
N ALA A 577 -28.95 25.80 -5.67
CA ALA A 577 -30.02 26.60 -6.28
C ALA A 577 -31.36 26.35 -5.58
N TRP A 578 -31.67 25.08 -5.30
CA TRP A 578 -32.88 24.69 -4.56
C TRP A 578 -32.89 25.23 -3.13
N CYS A 579 -31.76 25.15 -2.42
CA CYS A 579 -31.63 25.71 -1.07
C CYS A 579 -31.80 27.25 -1.08
N GLU A 580 -31.14 27.92 -2.01
CA GLU A 580 -31.22 29.38 -2.19
C GLU A 580 -32.63 29.85 -2.47
N ASP A 581 -33.36 29.16 -3.37
CA ASP A 581 -34.77 29.50 -3.69
C ASP A 581 -35.65 29.43 -2.44
N ARG A 582 -35.44 28.47 -1.56
CA ARG A 582 -36.19 28.36 -0.30
C ARG A 582 -35.82 29.41 0.74
N VAL A 583 -34.55 29.82 0.78
CA VAL A 583 -34.09 30.91 1.64
C VAL A 583 -34.71 32.23 1.16
N LEU A 584 -34.71 32.47 -0.15
CA LEU A 584 -35.33 33.64 -0.76
C LEU A 584 -36.87 33.69 -0.53
N ALA A 585 -37.53 32.55 -0.69
CA ALA A 585 -38.98 32.45 -0.44
C ALA A 585 -39.35 32.81 1.00
N ARG A 586 -38.54 32.35 1.99
CA ARG A 586 -38.73 32.71 3.40
C ARG A 586 -38.54 34.18 3.70
N GLY A 587 -37.65 34.87 2.92
CA GLY A 587 -37.39 36.29 3.03
C GLY A 587 -38.34 37.18 2.24
N GLY A 588 -39.38 36.63 1.62
CA GLY A 588 -40.30 37.40 0.78
C GLY A 588 -39.70 37.84 -0.57
N HIS A 589 -38.52 37.28 -0.92
CA HIS A 589 -37.86 37.51 -2.21
C HIS A 589 -38.10 36.29 -3.15
N ALA A 590 -39.33 35.74 -3.13
CA ALA A 590 -39.71 34.66 -4.01
C ALA A 590 -39.39 35.06 -5.46
N LEU A 591 -38.88 34.08 -6.23
CA LEU A 591 -38.66 34.27 -7.66
C LEU A 591 -40.02 34.58 -8.30
N ASP A 592 -40.19 35.80 -8.63
CA ASP A 592 -41.27 36.20 -9.54
C ASP A 592 -40.75 35.92 -10.96
N ASP A 593 -40.92 34.64 -11.40
CA ASP A 593 -40.65 34.25 -12.78
C ASP A 593 -41.77 34.75 -13.71
N SER A 594 -42.75 35.45 -13.15
CA SER A 594 -43.85 36.06 -13.89
C SER A 594 -43.36 37.27 -14.71
N GLU A 595 -44.03 37.47 -15.81
CA GLU A 595 -43.81 38.66 -16.64
C GLU A 595 -44.31 39.90 -15.87
N ASP A 596 -43.36 40.74 -15.41
CA ASP A 596 -43.60 42.06 -14.84
C ASP A 596 -42.92 43.12 -15.72
N PRO A 597 -43.60 43.63 -16.74
CA PRO A 597 -43.03 44.63 -17.63
C PRO A 597 -42.60 45.91 -16.92
N ALA A 598 -43.36 46.35 -15.91
CA ALA A 598 -43.02 47.55 -15.13
C ALA A 598 -41.79 47.32 -14.26
N GLY A 599 -41.66 46.12 -13.68
CA GLY A 599 -40.48 45.74 -12.92
C GLY A 599 -39.24 45.55 -13.78
N PHE A 600 -39.38 45.09 -15.03
CA PHE A 600 -38.26 45.01 -15.98
C PHE A 600 -37.76 46.40 -16.38
N GLU A 601 -38.66 47.31 -16.73
CA GLU A 601 -38.31 48.69 -17.11
C GLU A 601 -37.68 49.43 -15.93
N SER A 602 -38.22 49.30 -14.74
CA SER A 602 -37.68 49.86 -13.50
C SER A 602 -36.24 49.30 -13.20
N TRP A 603 -36.05 48.00 -13.39
CA TRP A 603 -34.71 47.37 -13.26
C TRP A 603 -33.74 47.94 -14.29
N LEU A 604 -34.17 48.06 -15.55
CA LEU A 604 -33.34 48.58 -16.64
C LEU A 604 -32.95 50.03 -16.36
N GLN A 605 -33.90 50.87 -15.92
CA GLN A 605 -33.63 52.24 -15.51
C GLN A 605 -32.59 52.33 -14.39
N ALA A 606 -32.70 51.47 -13.39
CA ALA A 606 -31.72 51.42 -12.30
C ALA A 606 -30.31 51.02 -12.79
N GLN A 607 -30.21 50.16 -13.83
CA GLN A 607 -28.95 49.74 -14.39
C GLN A 607 -28.31 50.81 -15.29
N LEU A 608 -29.10 51.48 -16.12
CA LEU A 608 -28.62 52.52 -17.02
C LEU A 608 -28.30 53.84 -16.29
N GLY A 609 -28.89 54.03 -15.10
CA GLY A 609 -28.68 55.24 -14.29
C GLY A 609 -29.63 56.42 -14.68
N PRO A 610 -29.55 57.54 -13.94
CA PRO A 610 -30.50 58.67 -14.09
C PRO A 610 -30.24 59.55 -15.32
N ALA A 611 -29.08 59.37 -15.99
CA ALA A 611 -28.70 60.24 -17.13
C ALA A 611 -29.48 59.94 -18.42
N VAL A 612 -30.10 58.76 -18.50
CA VAL A 612 -30.83 58.31 -19.71
C VAL A 612 -32.15 57.64 -19.28
N GLN A 613 -33.11 57.58 -20.19
CA GLN A 613 -34.40 56.96 -19.95
C GLN A 613 -34.38 55.52 -20.48
N ALA A 614 -34.85 54.57 -19.67
CA ALA A 614 -34.95 53.16 -20.06
C ALA A 614 -35.88 52.96 -21.28
N ALA A 615 -36.93 53.75 -21.38
CA ALA A 615 -37.85 53.74 -22.52
C ALA A 615 -37.16 54.08 -23.87
N ASP A 616 -36.18 54.97 -23.86
CA ASP A 616 -35.41 55.29 -25.07
C ASP A 616 -34.52 54.12 -25.50
N PHE A 617 -33.99 53.38 -24.52
CA PHE A 617 -33.17 52.18 -24.79
C PHE A 617 -34.02 51.03 -25.31
N THR A 618 -35.23 50.82 -24.76
CA THR A 618 -36.13 49.73 -25.20
C THR A 618 -36.58 49.91 -26.66
N ALA A 619 -36.55 51.14 -27.24
CA ALA A 619 -36.80 51.35 -28.64
C ALA A 619 -35.81 50.74 -29.63
N TYR A 620 -34.60 50.33 -29.12
CA TYR A 620 -33.59 49.62 -29.89
C TYR A 620 -33.66 48.08 -29.67
N LEU A 621 -34.57 47.60 -28.80
CA LEU A 621 -34.72 46.19 -28.46
C LEU A 621 -35.88 45.55 -29.22
N GLU A 622 -35.69 44.26 -29.56
CA GLU A 622 -36.77 43.43 -30.12
C GLU A 622 -37.27 42.49 -29.02
N ARG A 623 -38.58 42.55 -28.71
CA ARG A 623 -39.20 41.58 -27.82
C ARG A 623 -39.33 40.23 -28.52
N ARG A 624 -38.86 39.17 -27.90
CA ARG A 624 -38.98 37.80 -28.39
C ARG A 624 -39.46 36.90 -27.27
N ASP A 625 -40.60 36.23 -27.50
CA ASP A 625 -41.23 35.31 -26.57
C ASP A 625 -40.91 33.87 -27.00
N VAL A 626 -40.57 33.03 -26.00
CA VAL A 626 -40.22 31.61 -26.16
C VAL A 626 -41.30 30.81 -25.44
N GLY A 627 -42.05 29.96 -26.16
CA GLY A 627 -43.23 29.29 -25.63
C GLY A 627 -42.96 28.02 -24.79
N GLY A 628 -41.72 27.58 -24.69
CA GLY A 628 -41.36 26.34 -23.97
C GLY A 628 -39.86 26.06 -23.99
N ALA A 629 -39.44 24.89 -23.60
CA ALA A 629 -38.05 24.49 -23.62
C ALA A 629 -37.48 24.49 -25.04
N GLN A 630 -36.65 25.46 -25.38
CA GLN A 630 -36.11 25.69 -26.72
C GLN A 630 -34.66 26.17 -26.66
N VAL A 631 -33.82 25.72 -27.60
CA VAL A 631 -32.48 26.23 -27.81
C VAL A 631 -32.57 27.63 -28.48
N LEU A 632 -31.99 28.62 -27.86
CA LEU A 632 -31.94 29.97 -28.36
C LEU A 632 -30.78 30.18 -29.35
N TYR A 633 -29.62 29.66 -29.00
CA TYR A 633 -28.43 29.58 -29.85
C TYR A 633 -27.47 28.50 -29.36
N ARG A 634 -26.66 27.97 -30.27
CA ARG A 634 -25.72 26.89 -30.03
C ARG A 634 -24.31 27.41 -29.88
N GLN A 635 -23.51 26.71 -29.11
CA GLN A 635 -22.05 26.93 -29.03
C GLN A 635 -21.43 26.85 -30.44
N GLY A 636 -20.61 27.85 -30.79
CA GLY A 636 -19.97 27.97 -32.11
C GLY A 636 -20.77 28.77 -33.16
N GLU A 637 -22.05 29.10 -32.93
CA GLU A 637 -22.83 29.96 -33.82
C GLU A 637 -22.34 31.44 -33.81
N PRO A 638 -22.62 32.25 -34.84
CA PRO A 638 -22.31 33.68 -34.85
C PRO A 638 -22.96 34.39 -33.67
N SER A 639 -22.27 35.41 -33.13
CA SER A 639 -22.70 36.16 -31.95
C SER A 639 -23.00 37.60 -32.29
N ASP A 640 -24.17 37.83 -32.92
CA ASP A 640 -24.59 39.16 -33.39
C ASP A 640 -25.75 39.79 -32.60
N GLU A 641 -26.11 39.19 -31.48
CA GLU A 641 -27.17 39.68 -30.60
C GLU A 641 -26.86 39.42 -29.12
N ILE A 642 -27.41 40.27 -28.26
CA ILE A 642 -27.41 40.20 -26.80
C ILE A 642 -28.86 40.13 -26.34
N ASP A 643 -29.16 39.27 -25.39
CA ASP A 643 -30.49 39.11 -24.81
C ASP A 643 -30.53 39.58 -23.35
N LEU A 644 -31.51 40.44 -23.05
CA LEU A 644 -31.91 40.83 -21.71
C LEU A 644 -33.14 39.97 -21.33
N VAL A 645 -33.05 39.19 -20.27
CA VAL A 645 -34.10 38.27 -19.83
C VAL A 645 -35.11 39.03 -18.99
N ALA A 646 -36.35 39.14 -19.46
CA ALA A 646 -37.43 39.82 -18.76
C ALA A 646 -38.27 38.84 -17.92
N ALA A 647 -38.51 37.65 -18.44
CA ALA A 647 -39.25 36.60 -17.71
C ALA A 647 -38.71 35.21 -18.06
N GLY A 648 -38.87 34.25 -17.14
CA GLY A 648 -38.45 32.86 -17.32
C GLY A 648 -37.00 32.58 -16.92
N ARG A 649 -36.56 31.35 -17.20
CA ARG A 649 -35.23 30.83 -16.83
C ARG A 649 -34.49 30.31 -18.08
N LEU A 650 -33.26 30.72 -18.24
CA LEU A 650 -32.36 30.23 -19.29
C LEU A 650 -31.23 29.43 -18.70
N VAL A 651 -30.76 28.43 -19.43
CA VAL A 651 -29.64 27.56 -19.08
C VAL A 651 -28.50 27.76 -20.07
N VAL A 652 -27.31 27.84 -19.56
CA VAL A 652 -26.07 27.98 -20.32
C VAL A 652 -25.27 26.72 -20.17
N ASP A 653 -25.18 25.93 -21.22
CA ASP A 653 -24.45 24.66 -21.28
C ASP A 653 -23.19 24.82 -22.15
N VAL A 654 -22.05 24.37 -21.61
CA VAL A 654 -20.76 24.36 -22.33
C VAL A 654 -20.41 22.92 -22.64
N THR A 655 -20.18 22.64 -23.91
CA THR A 655 -19.73 21.33 -24.38
C THR A 655 -18.23 21.38 -24.62
N ASP A 656 -17.49 20.53 -23.94
CA ASP A 656 -16.06 20.32 -24.20
C ASP A 656 -15.90 19.61 -25.54
N THR A 657 -15.27 20.28 -26.49
CA THR A 657 -15.08 19.76 -27.86
C THR A 657 -14.16 18.56 -27.93
N SER A 658 -13.32 18.35 -26.91
CA SER A 658 -12.37 17.22 -26.86
C SER A 658 -12.99 15.94 -26.31
N THR A 659 -13.88 16.07 -25.35
CA THR A 659 -14.49 14.91 -24.65
C THR A 659 -15.95 14.69 -25.01
N GLY A 660 -16.62 15.67 -25.63
CA GLY A 660 -18.06 15.64 -25.91
C GLY A 660 -18.95 15.81 -24.67
N HIS A 661 -18.36 15.99 -23.50
CA HIS A 661 -19.11 16.22 -22.26
C HIS A 661 -19.72 17.59 -22.22
N THR A 662 -21.02 17.66 -21.89
CA THR A 662 -21.74 18.91 -21.68
C THR A 662 -21.88 19.19 -20.19
N LEU A 663 -21.43 20.37 -19.78
CA LEU A 663 -21.53 20.86 -18.40
C LEU A 663 -22.46 22.06 -18.36
N ARG A 664 -23.43 22.05 -17.42
CA ARG A 664 -24.24 23.23 -17.12
C ARG A 664 -23.37 24.27 -16.41
N ALA A 665 -22.95 25.27 -17.16
CA ALA A 665 -22.06 26.31 -16.65
C ALA A 665 -22.83 27.31 -15.79
N ARG A 666 -24.09 27.67 -16.17
CA ARG A 666 -24.88 28.64 -15.46
C ARG A 666 -26.37 28.52 -15.73
N SER A 667 -27.18 28.83 -14.72
CA SER A 667 -28.59 29.14 -14.90
C SER A 667 -28.83 30.64 -14.74
N ILE A 668 -29.63 31.23 -15.63
CA ILE A 668 -29.89 32.68 -15.72
C ILE A 668 -31.38 32.88 -15.45
N THR A 669 -31.70 33.71 -14.46
CA THR A 669 -33.07 34.12 -14.15
C THR A 669 -33.40 35.49 -14.72
N THR A 670 -34.62 35.98 -14.45
CA THR A 670 -35.11 37.33 -14.85
C THR A 670 -34.13 38.44 -14.45
N ARG A 671 -34.14 39.55 -15.19
CA ARG A 671 -33.31 40.73 -14.94
C ARG A 671 -31.81 40.47 -15.04
N SER A 672 -31.43 39.71 -16.05
CA SER A 672 -30.07 39.32 -16.36
C SER A 672 -29.78 39.48 -17.86
N VAL A 673 -28.49 39.42 -18.22
CA VAL A 673 -28.02 39.56 -19.61
C VAL A 673 -27.28 38.29 -20.01
N VAL A 674 -27.48 37.85 -21.26
CA VAL A 674 -26.82 36.70 -21.86
C VAL A 674 -26.38 36.99 -23.29
N GLY A 675 -25.24 36.37 -23.71
CA GLY A 675 -24.72 36.51 -25.07
C GLY A 675 -23.72 37.66 -25.27
N GLU A 676 -23.43 38.44 -24.22
CA GLU A 676 -22.54 39.60 -24.21
C GLU A 676 -21.09 39.25 -24.58
N MET A 677 -20.59 38.09 -24.13
CA MET A 677 -19.18 37.72 -24.32
C MET A 677 -18.80 37.55 -25.79
N GLY A 678 -19.59 36.82 -26.54
CA GLY A 678 -19.37 36.64 -27.98
C GLY A 678 -19.63 37.91 -28.77
N PHE A 679 -20.65 38.66 -28.37
CA PHE A 679 -21.03 39.93 -29.03
C PHE A 679 -19.89 40.96 -29.00
N PHE A 680 -19.37 41.34 -27.84
CA PHE A 680 -18.31 42.35 -27.74
C PHE A 680 -16.95 41.86 -28.24
N ARG A 681 -16.62 40.60 -28.05
CA ARG A 681 -15.36 40.02 -28.55
C ARG A 681 -15.36 39.70 -30.04
N ARG A 682 -16.54 39.76 -30.70
CA ARG A 682 -16.73 39.34 -32.11
C ARG A 682 -16.22 37.92 -32.38
N VAL A 683 -16.50 37.00 -31.45
CA VAL A 683 -16.16 35.56 -31.56
C VAL A 683 -17.46 34.73 -31.54
N PRO A 684 -17.45 33.53 -32.03
CA PRO A 684 -18.60 32.63 -31.95
C PRO A 684 -19.11 32.44 -30.51
N ARG A 685 -20.36 32.00 -30.36
CA ARG A 685 -20.99 31.72 -29.07
C ARG A 685 -20.13 30.75 -28.27
N SER A 686 -19.78 31.07 -27.04
CA SER A 686 -18.96 30.24 -26.14
C SER A 686 -19.75 29.11 -25.52
N ALA A 687 -21.05 29.12 -25.54
CA ALA A 687 -21.94 28.14 -24.92
C ALA A 687 -23.26 28.05 -25.69
N THR A 688 -23.95 26.93 -25.49
CA THR A 688 -25.34 26.73 -25.89
C THR A 688 -26.25 27.34 -24.83
N VAL A 689 -27.25 28.15 -25.25
CA VAL A 689 -28.27 28.70 -24.36
C VAL A 689 -29.63 28.17 -24.74
N SER A 690 -30.36 27.66 -23.75
CA SER A 690 -31.72 27.16 -23.91
C SER A 690 -32.63 27.69 -22.81
N SER A 691 -33.95 27.74 -23.07
CA SER A 691 -34.93 28.01 -22.03
C SER A 691 -35.40 26.73 -21.35
N GLU A 692 -35.63 26.75 -20.04
CA GLU A 692 -36.22 25.60 -19.30
C GLU A 692 -37.77 25.55 -19.41
N GLY A 693 -38.36 26.68 -19.79
CA GLY A 693 -39.79 26.85 -19.93
C GLY A 693 -40.14 28.10 -20.76
N PRO A 694 -41.38 28.63 -20.65
CA PRO A 694 -41.73 29.90 -21.26
C PRO A 694 -40.79 30.99 -20.76
N ALA A 695 -40.29 31.84 -21.67
CA ALA A 695 -39.40 32.95 -21.36
C ALA A 695 -39.63 34.12 -22.27
N THR A 696 -39.52 35.35 -21.74
CA THR A 696 -39.54 36.60 -22.51
C THR A 696 -38.17 37.24 -22.45
N ARG A 697 -37.63 37.57 -23.61
CA ARG A 697 -36.35 38.27 -23.78
C ARG A 697 -36.46 39.50 -24.65
N PHE A 698 -35.66 40.49 -24.36
CA PHE A 698 -35.45 41.68 -25.19
C PHE A 698 -34.05 41.56 -25.84
N THR A 699 -34.04 41.45 -27.16
CA THR A 699 -32.85 41.22 -27.96
C THR A 699 -32.30 42.51 -28.53
N LEU A 700 -31.03 42.81 -28.27
CA LEU A 700 -30.30 43.90 -28.93
C LEU A 700 -29.42 43.29 -30.02
N THR A 701 -29.80 43.54 -31.28
CA THR A 701 -29.01 43.11 -32.43
C THR A 701 -27.78 44.03 -32.63
N ARG A 702 -26.73 43.52 -33.27
CA ARG A 702 -25.55 44.32 -33.60
C ARG A 702 -25.89 45.57 -34.42
N ALA A 703 -26.77 45.44 -35.41
CA ALA A 703 -27.22 46.57 -36.23
C ALA A 703 -27.92 47.64 -35.36
N ALA A 704 -28.79 47.23 -34.44
CA ALA A 704 -29.46 48.13 -33.50
C ALA A 704 -28.47 48.82 -32.55
N TYR A 705 -27.48 48.06 -32.01
CA TYR A 705 -26.43 48.64 -31.17
C TYR A 705 -25.56 49.64 -31.90
N GLU A 706 -25.16 49.39 -33.16
CA GLU A 706 -24.37 50.32 -33.96
C GLU A 706 -25.19 51.54 -34.36
N ARG A 707 -26.50 51.38 -34.60
CA ARG A 707 -27.43 52.53 -34.82
C ARG A 707 -27.52 53.34 -33.53
N MET A 708 -27.74 52.74 -32.37
CA MET A 708 -27.79 53.43 -31.07
C MET A 708 -26.51 54.26 -30.82
N ARG A 709 -25.34 53.63 -31.05
CA ARG A 709 -24.06 54.38 -30.93
C ARG A 709 -23.92 55.61 -31.77
N ARG A 710 -24.57 55.67 -32.92
CA ARG A 710 -24.55 56.82 -33.81
C ARG A 710 -25.62 57.87 -33.45
N GLU A 711 -26.84 57.42 -33.11
CA GLU A 711 -27.98 58.25 -32.83
C GLU A 711 -28.03 58.77 -31.41
N ARG A 712 -27.68 57.88 -30.44
CA ARG A 712 -27.76 58.17 -29.01
C ARG A 712 -26.52 57.59 -28.30
N PRO A 713 -25.36 58.23 -28.46
CA PRO A 713 -24.11 57.75 -27.83
C PRO A 713 -24.18 57.72 -26.31
N ASP A 714 -24.98 58.58 -25.68
CA ASP A 714 -25.26 58.57 -24.24
C ASP A 714 -25.89 57.28 -23.75
N LEU A 715 -26.86 56.71 -24.48
CA LEU A 715 -27.48 55.44 -24.20
C LEU A 715 -26.48 54.29 -24.37
N ALA A 716 -25.68 54.35 -25.43
CA ALA A 716 -24.67 53.31 -25.68
C ALA A 716 -23.62 53.26 -24.56
N ILE A 717 -23.12 54.40 -24.09
CA ILE A 717 -22.18 54.53 -22.98
C ILE A 717 -22.82 53.97 -21.68
N ALA A 718 -24.06 54.36 -21.36
CA ALA A 718 -24.76 53.87 -20.17
C ALA A 718 -24.95 52.35 -20.19
N PHE A 719 -25.24 51.77 -21.36
CA PHE A 719 -25.37 50.32 -21.54
C PHE A 719 -24.02 49.62 -21.43
N ASP A 720 -22.95 50.15 -22.01
CA ASP A 720 -21.61 49.59 -21.90
C ASP A 720 -21.12 49.64 -20.45
N ASP A 721 -21.34 50.70 -19.70
CA ASP A 721 -21.03 50.82 -18.27
C ASP A 721 -21.81 49.84 -17.42
N PHE A 722 -23.09 49.61 -17.74
CA PHE A 722 -23.88 48.58 -17.08
C PHE A 722 -23.25 47.16 -17.28
N LEU A 723 -22.90 46.82 -18.51
CA LEU A 723 -22.31 45.53 -18.82
C LEU A 723 -20.94 45.36 -18.16
N LEU A 724 -20.09 46.39 -18.14
CA LEU A 724 -18.79 46.35 -17.46
C LEU A 724 -18.94 46.10 -15.96
N ARG A 725 -19.88 46.78 -15.29
CA ARG A 725 -20.17 46.49 -13.86
C ARG A 725 -20.62 45.06 -13.64
N MET A 726 -21.54 44.58 -14.47
CA MET A 726 -22.03 43.20 -14.38
C MET A 726 -20.91 42.16 -14.61
N LEU A 727 -20.01 42.37 -15.57
CA LEU A 727 -18.88 41.49 -15.85
C LEU A 727 -17.85 41.51 -14.72
N ALA A 728 -17.56 42.68 -14.15
CA ALA A 728 -16.67 42.82 -12.98
C ALA A 728 -17.22 42.05 -11.79
N ASP A 729 -18.51 42.14 -11.50
CA ASP A 729 -19.15 41.39 -10.42
C ASP A 729 -19.06 39.86 -10.65
N ARG A 730 -19.24 39.42 -11.90
CA ARG A 730 -19.09 38.00 -12.28
C ARG A 730 -17.65 37.48 -12.09
N ILE A 731 -16.65 38.29 -12.47
CA ILE A 731 -15.23 37.93 -12.27
C ILE A 731 -14.91 37.83 -10.80
N ASN A 732 -15.27 38.83 -9.99
CA ASN A 732 -15.06 38.82 -8.55
C ASN A 732 -15.69 37.59 -7.86
N MET A 733 -16.87 37.17 -8.30
CA MET A 733 -17.53 35.98 -7.80
C MET A 733 -16.77 34.70 -8.16
N SER A 734 -16.29 34.62 -9.41
CA SER A 734 -15.48 33.46 -9.86
C SER A 734 -14.15 33.38 -9.13
N GLU A 735 -13.47 34.50 -8.88
CA GLU A 735 -12.23 34.55 -8.13
C GLU A 735 -12.42 34.07 -6.66
N ARG A 736 -13.51 34.53 -6.01
CA ARG A 736 -13.84 34.04 -4.65
C ARG A 736 -14.10 32.55 -4.63
N MET A 737 -14.80 32.01 -5.63
CA MET A 737 -15.04 30.58 -5.77
C MET A 737 -13.73 29.79 -5.93
N VAL A 738 -12.83 30.25 -6.81
CA VAL A 738 -11.51 29.62 -6.99
C VAL A 738 -10.71 29.67 -5.70
N ALA A 739 -10.67 30.82 -5.02
CA ALA A 739 -9.97 30.96 -3.74
C ALA A 739 -10.55 30.06 -2.64
N ALA A 740 -11.86 29.83 -2.63
CA ALA A 740 -12.49 28.91 -1.69
C ALA A 740 -12.17 27.43 -1.99
N LEU A 741 -12.03 27.06 -3.27
CA LEU A 741 -11.69 25.70 -3.71
C LEU A 741 -10.22 25.35 -3.52
N THR A 742 -9.33 26.33 -3.43
CA THR A 742 -7.88 26.13 -3.29
C THR A 742 -7.38 26.11 -1.84
N ARG A 743 -8.24 26.44 -0.90
CA ARG A 743 -7.98 26.32 0.55
C ARG A 743 -8.43 24.94 1.06
#